data_38f1e28ff3dc31d8c538f1e58a9886ff
#
_entry.id   38f1e28ff3dc31d8c538f1e58a9886ff
#
_cell.length_a   1.000
_cell.length_b   1.000
_cell.length_c   1.000
_cell.angle_alpha   90.00
_cell.angle_beta   90.00
_cell.angle_gamma   90.00
#
_symmetry.space_group_name_H-M   'P 1'
#
loop_
_entity.id
_entity.type
_entity.pdbx_description
1 polymer ?
#
loop_
_entity_poly.entity_id
_entity_poly.type
_entity_poly.pdbx_seq_one_letter_code
_entity_poly.pdbx_strand_id
1 'polypeptide(L)'
;MAGLIGIGLTGILSHQAALNTTGNNITNANTPGYSRQEVLFETQEGQRTGAGTIGSGVNVADIRRLANEYLVQQVREDSTLYGEQEALNSELTRLDNLLGGETTGLSNALNTFFASLQNAAEDPTSLPQRQLVLSEAQQVVNRFQALNQEFIQQRESIKTQMQQGVKDANTLLKSIAELNLAISESPGIAQGQMPNELLDKRDEKLRQLSELVAIKVSPTEGSQVNVSLGNGQSLVTGGNAASLGTGESAQDPTRLSFTLSNGSRIVNIDDQIQGGKLGGLRRFDTEGLKPAFDELGRIAIAVSDAVNSQHEIGMDLEGELGGRFFVDINSEAVQRGRVTANGNNQSPQTGQLAVEITDSSALAAGSYTLQFSGDGRNFELVDESTGEAIKQGRLPNPVQSEISMPGFDIKIEGGDFYPGDKYSIQPSRNGAGNIELVVNREEDLAFASPVRAEADLGNVGTGQIDQGTMLNVRNPNTNSLLPGFQTPGDLANGPLTVTFEDNGSQLTYTITDSNGVSLGPTDQVFNSGVTNALFSEDPSAGSAYQGFQFQISGQPAAGDVFTISFNSGGVSDNRNAELLAALGTANTLNNSTQNFAEGYAGLVEDVGVKTRQSQLDVDAGKTLLEQSTNQRESVSGVNLDEEAGRLIQYQAAY
;
A
#
# COMPACT_ATOMS: atom_id res chain seq x y z
N MET A 1 41.68 -64.55 38.36
CA MET A 1 42.27 -64.11 37.06
C MET A 1 41.21 -63.39 36.14
N ALA A 2 40.38 -62.58 36.77
CA ALA A 2 39.48 -61.76 35.95
C ALA A 2 40.04 -60.36 35.63
N GLY A 3 41.15 -59.97 36.23
CA GLY A 3 41.64 -58.61 36.19
C GLY A 3 42.14 -58.11 34.81
N LEU A 4 43.16 -58.80 34.26
CA LEU A 4 43.89 -58.25 33.10
C LEU A 4 43.13 -58.36 31.79
N ILE A 5 42.47 -59.50 31.55
CA ILE A 5 41.63 -59.70 30.36
C ILE A 5 40.39 -58.80 30.43
N GLY A 6 39.78 -58.63 31.60
CA GLY A 6 38.64 -57.72 31.78
C GLY A 6 38.99 -56.26 31.52
N ILE A 7 40.15 -55.79 32.08
CA ILE A 7 40.65 -54.44 31.83
C ILE A 7 40.94 -54.21 30.33
N GLY A 8 41.59 -55.16 29.67
CA GLY A 8 41.83 -55.09 28.23
C GLY A 8 40.57 -55.07 27.40
N LEU A 9 39.55 -55.88 27.72
CA LEU A 9 38.27 -55.93 27.03
C LEU A 9 37.50 -54.60 27.17
N THR A 10 37.50 -54.00 28.38
CA THR A 10 36.85 -52.69 28.58
C THR A 10 37.54 -51.60 27.77
N GLY A 11 38.86 -51.61 27.67
CA GLY A 11 39.64 -50.70 26.80
C GLY A 11 39.26 -50.85 25.32
N ILE A 12 39.26 -52.08 24.82
CA ILE A 12 38.89 -52.38 23.42
C ILE A 12 37.45 -51.88 23.10
N LEU A 13 36.48 -52.22 23.95
CA LEU A 13 35.08 -51.79 23.72
C LEU A 13 34.92 -50.26 23.76
N SER A 14 35.64 -49.59 24.65
CA SER A 14 35.60 -48.13 24.76
C SER A 14 36.27 -47.45 23.55
N HIS A 15 37.39 -47.94 23.05
CA HIS A 15 38.04 -47.41 21.86
C HIS A 15 37.27 -47.75 20.58
N GLN A 16 36.55 -48.88 20.54
CA GLN A 16 35.65 -49.19 19.44
C GLN A 16 34.47 -48.21 19.37
N ALA A 17 33.88 -47.84 20.51
CA ALA A 17 32.85 -46.80 20.54
C ALA A 17 33.41 -45.46 20.04
N ALA A 18 34.63 -45.08 20.45
CA ALA A 18 35.28 -43.87 19.98
C ALA A 18 35.56 -43.88 18.46
N LEU A 19 36.01 -45.00 17.91
CA LEU A 19 36.22 -45.18 16.47
C LEU A 19 34.89 -45.02 15.69
N ASN A 20 33.81 -45.64 16.18
CA ASN A 20 32.50 -45.53 15.57
C ASN A 20 31.99 -44.07 15.58
N THR A 21 32.16 -43.35 16.69
CA THR A 21 31.76 -41.93 16.83
C THR A 21 32.60 -41.04 15.91
N THR A 22 33.93 -41.23 15.84
CA THR A 22 34.78 -40.48 14.91
C THR A 22 34.42 -40.79 13.46
N GLY A 23 34.13 -42.04 13.10
CA GLY A 23 33.66 -42.43 11.78
C GLY A 23 32.29 -41.77 11.43
N ASN A 24 31.39 -41.68 12.41
CA ASN A 24 30.12 -40.99 12.26
C ASN A 24 30.31 -39.48 12.05
N ASN A 25 31.19 -38.82 12.80
CA ASN A 25 31.55 -37.42 12.60
C ASN A 25 32.06 -37.18 11.18
N ILE A 26 33.03 -37.99 10.70
CA ILE A 26 33.61 -37.83 9.36
C ILE A 26 32.55 -37.99 8.27
N THR A 27 31.64 -38.98 8.37
CA THR A 27 30.62 -39.24 7.36
C THR A 27 29.56 -38.15 7.33
N ASN A 28 29.27 -37.47 8.43
CA ASN A 28 28.27 -36.41 8.57
C ASN A 28 28.85 -35.00 8.57
N ALA A 29 30.13 -34.82 8.26
CA ALA A 29 30.80 -33.50 8.29
C ALA A 29 30.10 -32.44 7.43
N ASN A 30 29.45 -32.84 6.31
CA ASN A 30 28.72 -31.96 5.42
C ASN A 30 27.17 -32.05 5.58
N THR A 31 26.68 -32.76 6.60
CA THR A 31 25.24 -32.86 6.87
C THR A 31 24.76 -31.59 7.59
N PRO A 32 23.86 -30.81 7.00
CA PRO A 32 23.34 -29.60 7.65
C PRO A 32 22.76 -29.87 9.04
N GLY A 33 23.13 -29.06 10.02
CA GLY A 33 22.65 -29.21 11.40
C GLY A 33 23.36 -30.25 12.25
N TYR A 34 24.25 -31.06 11.68
CA TYR A 34 25.02 -32.07 12.44
C TYR A 34 25.95 -31.37 13.43
N SER A 35 25.98 -31.89 14.67
CA SER A 35 26.92 -31.48 15.71
C SER A 35 27.94 -32.59 15.99
N ARG A 36 29.23 -32.23 16.03
CA ARG A 36 30.32 -33.14 16.36
C ARG A 36 30.05 -33.85 17.68
N GLN A 37 30.23 -35.15 17.73
CA GLN A 37 30.06 -35.97 18.93
C GLN A 37 31.39 -36.38 19.51
N GLU A 38 31.43 -36.46 20.84
CA GLU A 38 32.64 -36.84 21.61
C GLU A 38 32.31 -37.93 22.61
N VAL A 39 33.17 -38.93 22.70
CA VAL A 39 33.06 -40.01 23.69
C VAL A 39 33.76 -39.59 24.98
N LEU A 40 33.01 -39.62 26.07
CA LEU A 40 33.55 -39.39 27.41
C LEU A 40 33.88 -40.72 28.06
N PHE A 41 35.12 -40.85 28.46
CA PHE A 41 35.62 -42.03 29.17
C PHE A 41 35.59 -41.79 30.68
N GLU A 42 35.20 -42.80 31.45
CA GLU A 42 35.25 -42.83 32.90
C GLU A 42 35.98 -44.08 33.40
N THR A 43 36.69 -43.96 34.50
CA THR A 43 37.33 -45.11 35.12
C THR A 43 36.31 -45.96 35.85
N GLN A 44 36.33 -47.29 35.65
CA GLN A 44 35.45 -48.20 36.40
C GLN A 44 35.89 -48.25 37.88
N GLU A 45 34.89 -48.50 38.77
CA GLU A 45 35.16 -48.65 40.18
C GLU A 45 36.23 -49.70 40.43
N GLY A 46 37.29 -49.31 41.14
CA GLY A 46 38.39 -50.15 41.43
C GLY A 46 38.07 -51.26 42.42
N GLN A 47 38.64 -52.43 42.22
CA GLN A 47 38.49 -53.56 43.08
C GLN A 47 39.37 -53.40 44.35
N ARG A 48 38.73 -53.41 45.52
CA ARG A 48 39.48 -53.35 46.83
C ARG A 48 40.15 -54.66 47.11
N THR A 49 41.48 -54.61 47.34
CA THR A 49 42.26 -55.74 47.74
C THR A 49 42.95 -55.45 49.09
N GLY A 50 43.47 -56.44 49.73
CA GLY A 50 44.21 -56.26 51.00
C GLY A 50 45.46 -55.38 50.91
N ALA A 51 45.95 -55.08 49.68
CA ALA A 51 47.12 -54.23 49.39
C ALA A 51 46.74 -52.86 48.85
N GLY A 52 45.40 -52.53 48.73
CA GLY A 52 44.89 -51.26 48.15
C GLY A 52 43.84 -51.50 47.06
N THR A 53 43.49 -50.45 46.39
CA THR A 53 42.47 -50.48 45.29
C THR A 53 43.22 -50.68 43.96
N ILE A 54 42.83 -51.70 43.21
CA ILE A 54 43.28 -51.94 41.84
C ILE A 54 42.22 -51.45 40.86
N GLY A 55 42.63 -50.65 39.86
CA GLY A 55 41.68 -50.15 38.80
C GLY A 55 41.05 -51.29 37.98
N SER A 56 39.81 -51.14 37.59
CA SER A 56 39.04 -52.18 36.87
C SER A 56 38.91 -51.89 35.37
N GLY A 57 39.59 -50.86 34.87
CA GLY A 57 39.54 -50.46 33.47
C GLY A 57 38.79 -49.16 33.19
N VAL A 58 38.34 -48.99 31.97
CA VAL A 58 37.64 -47.79 31.46
C VAL A 58 36.24 -48.16 30.95
N ASN A 59 35.33 -47.23 31.08
CA ASN A 59 34.00 -47.34 30.53
C ASN A 59 33.67 -46.09 29.70
N VAL A 60 32.75 -46.21 28.75
CA VAL A 60 32.13 -45.06 28.07
C VAL A 60 31.05 -44.51 29.00
N ALA A 61 31.29 -43.34 29.56
CA ALA A 61 30.32 -42.67 30.43
C ALA A 61 29.17 -42.07 29.61
N ASP A 62 29.53 -41.40 28.49
CA ASP A 62 28.54 -40.73 27.64
C ASP A 62 29.11 -40.53 26.21
N ILE A 63 28.23 -40.38 25.24
CA ILE A 63 28.53 -39.88 23.90
C ILE A 63 27.72 -38.60 23.71
N ARG A 64 28.37 -37.47 23.96
CA ARG A 64 27.72 -36.17 23.92
C ARG A 64 27.95 -35.43 22.61
N ARG A 65 26.98 -34.64 22.18
CA ARG A 65 27.15 -33.65 21.11
C ARG A 65 27.81 -32.38 21.65
N LEU A 66 28.72 -31.80 20.88
CA LEU A 66 29.33 -30.52 21.18
C LEU A 66 28.43 -29.43 20.59
N ALA A 67 27.38 -29.05 21.32
CA ALA A 67 26.45 -28.01 20.93
C ALA A 67 26.36 -26.92 22.02
N ASN A 68 26.31 -25.67 21.57
CA ASN A 68 26.11 -24.53 22.45
C ASN A 68 24.71 -23.94 22.12
N GLU A 69 23.79 -24.06 23.07
CA GLU A 69 22.38 -23.60 22.89
C GLU A 69 22.28 -22.13 22.56
N TYR A 70 23.14 -21.28 23.12
CA TYR A 70 23.20 -19.86 22.80
C TYR A 70 23.55 -19.62 21.34
N LEU A 71 24.55 -20.30 20.79
CA LEU A 71 24.94 -20.17 19.38
C LEU A 71 23.85 -20.73 18.43
N VAL A 72 23.19 -21.82 18.82
CA VAL A 72 22.06 -22.38 18.07
C VAL A 72 20.87 -21.40 18.06
N GLN A 73 20.60 -20.74 19.18
CA GLN A 73 19.58 -19.69 19.25
C GLN A 73 19.95 -18.49 18.38
N GLN A 74 21.20 -18.02 18.45
CA GLN A 74 21.69 -16.89 17.65
C GLN A 74 21.50 -17.15 16.15
N VAL A 75 21.90 -18.34 15.66
CA VAL A 75 21.68 -18.73 14.25
C VAL A 75 20.20 -18.69 13.87
N ARG A 76 19.29 -19.13 14.76
CA ARG A 76 17.84 -19.04 14.49
C ARG A 76 17.35 -17.61 14.39
N GLU A 77 17.79 -16.73 15.29
CA GLU A 77 17.42 -15.31 15.28
C GLU A 77 17.91 -14.61 14.01
N ASP A 78 19.19 -14.85 13.64
CA ASP A 78 19.77 -14.28 12.42
C ASP A 78 19.15 -14.88 11.14
N SER A 79 18.78 -16.17 11.15
CA SER A 79 18.02 -16.80 10.05
C SER A 79 16.64 -16.16 9.89
N THR A 80 15.97 -15.83 10.99
CA THR A 80 14.67 -15.14 10.98
C THR A 80 14.79 -13.75 10.39
N LEU A 81 15.79 -12.99 10.82
CA LEU A 81 16.05 -11.64 10.32
C LEU A 81 16.37 -11.65 8.83
N TYR A 82 17.30 -12.50 8.41
CA TYR A 82 17.69 -12.61 7.01
C TYR A 82 16.51 -13.04 6.12
N GLY A 83 15.72 -14.03 6.55
CA GLY A 83 14.54 -14.50 5.80
C GLY A 83 13.47 -13.43 5.62
N GLU A 84 13.27 -12.56 6.63
CA GLU A 84 12.35 -11.41 6.53
C GLU A 84 12.86 -10.39 5.51
N GLN A 85 14.12 -9.96 5.64
CA GLN A 85 14.67 -8.92 4.78
C GLN A 85 14.81 -9.37 3.34
N GLU A 86 15.19 -10.62 3.09
CA GLU A 86 15.29 -11.20 1.74
C GLU A 86 13.93 -11.21 1.04
N ALA A 87 12.88 -11.67 1.73
CA ALA A 87 11.53 -11.71 1.18
C ALA A 87 10.99 -10.30 0.89
N LEU A 88 11.17 -9.36 1.81
CA LEU A 88 10.79 -7.96 1.64
C LEU A 88 11.52 -7.31 0.46
N ASN A 89 12.85 -7.45 0.40
CA ASN A 89 13.67 -6.84 -0.63
C ASN A 89 13.38 -7.40 -2.03
N SER A 90 13.15 -8.70 -2.13
CA SER A 90 12.80 -9.34 -3.41
C SER A 90 11.54 -8.73 -4.04
N GLU A 91 10.50 -8.53 -3.23
CA GLU A 91 9.24 -7.97 -3.70
C GLU A 91 9.29 -6.45 -3.89
N LEU A 92 10.03 -5.69 -3.04
CA LEU A 92 10.28 -4.26 -3.24
C LEU A 92 11.08 -4.00 -4.52
N THR A 93 12.11 -4.79 -4.80
CA THR A 93 12.90 -4.66 -6.04
C THR A 93 12.03 -4.89 -7.28
N ARG A 94 11.09 -5.83 -7.22
CA ARG A 94 10.14 -6.07 -8.30
C ARG A 94 9.22 -4.87 -8.52
N LEU A 95 8.70 -4.28 -7.44
CA LEU A 95 7.83 -3.09 -7.47
C LEU A 95 8.61 -1.86 -8.00
N ASP A 96 9.84 -1.65 -7.53
CA ASP A 96 10.73 -0.55 -7.97
C ASP A 96 11.02 -0.62 -9.47
N ASN A 97 11.39 -1.80 -9.97
CA ASN A 97 11.62 -2.01 -11.41
C ASN A 97 10.36 -1.78 -12.26
N LEU A 98 9.17 -2.07 -11.73
CA LEU A 98 7.91 -1.81 -12.42
C LEU A 98 7.61 -0.31 -12.52
N LEU A 99 7.79 0.42 -11.43
CA LEU A 99 7.49 1.86 -11.36
C LEU A 99 8.56 2.72 -12.03
N GLY A 100 9.85 2.41 -11.83
CA GLY A 100 10.98 3.19 -12.30
C GLY A 100 11.39 2.92 -13.75
N GLY A 101 10.78 1.96 -14.44
CA GLY A 101 11.13 1.61 -15.83
C GLY A 101 10.77 2.73 -16.82
N GLU A 102 11.71 3.13 -17.69
CA GLU A 102 11.51 4.19 -18.70
C GLU A 102 10.30 3.91 -19.61
N THR A 103 10.03 2.65 -19.93
CA THR A 103 8.93 2.24 -20.82
C THR A 103 7.66 1.87 -20.03
N THR A 104 7.77 1.57 -18.74
CA THR A 104 6.67 1.14 -17.88
C THR A 104 6.13 2.26 -16.99
N GLY A 105 6.89 3.34 -16.78
CA GLY A 105 6.51 4.46 -15.93
C GLY A 105 5.35 5.30 -16.53
N LEU A 106 4.60 5.95 -15.65
CA LEU A 106 3.44 6.78 -15.99
C LEU A 106 3.85 8.18 -16.48
N SER A 107 4.98 8.73 -15.99
CA SER A 107 5.39 10.12 -16.26
C SER A 107 5.47 10.45 -17.76
N ASN A 108 5.99 9.53 -18.58
CA ASN A 108 6.09 9.75 -20.02
C ASN A 108 4.72 9.86 -20.69
N ALA A 109 3.77 8.99 -20.31
CA ALA A 109 2.42 9.02 -20.87
C ALA A 109 1.68 10.33 -20.49
N LEU A 110 1.79 10.78 -19.22
CA LEU A 110 1.23 12.07 -18.80
C LEU A 110 1.85 13.25 -19.55
N ASN A 111 3.17 13.31 -19.64
CA ASN A 111 3.86 14.39 -20.35
C ASN A 111 3.47 14.44 -21.83
N THR A 112 3.37 13.28 -22.50
CA THR A 112 2.99 13.23 -23.92
C THR A 112 1.53 13.64 -24.12
N PHE A 113 0.64 13.23 -23.23
CA PHE A 113 -0.78 13.65 -23.25
C PHE A 113 -0.93 15.17 -23.13
N PHE A 114 -0.31 15.80 -22.12
CA PHE A 114 -0.40 17.26 -21.94
C PHE A 114 0.32 18.03 -23.07
N ALA A 115 1.42 17.49 -23.60
CA ALA A 115 2.07 18.05 -24.79
C ALA A 115 1.17 17.97 -26.03
N SER A 116 0.39 16.92 -26.19
CA SER A 116 -0.57 16.80 -27.30
C SER A 116 -1.71 17.82 -27.19
N LEU A 117 -2.18 18.12 -25.97
CA LEU A 117 -3.12 19.22 -25.71
C LEU A 117 -2.53 20.60 -26.05
N GLN A 118 -1.27 20.84 -25.69
CA GLN A 118 -0.55 22.07 -26.05
C GLN A 118 -0.45 22.24 -27.58
N ASN A 119 -0.10 21.17 -28.30
CA ASN A 119 -0.04 21.20 -29.76
C ASN A 119 -1.42 21.41 -30.40
N ALA A 120 -2.46 20.78 -29.83
CA ALA A 120 -3.82 20.97 -30.31
C ALA A 120 -4.37 22.39 -30.04
N ALA A 121 -3.87 23.07 -29.00
CA ALA A 121 -4.22 24.47 -28.73
C ALA A 121 -3.65 25.45 -29.77
N GLU A 122 -2.56 25.09 -30.49
CA GLU A 122 -2.03 25.91 -31.59
C GLU A 122 -2.94 25.90 -32.84
N ASP A 123 -3.65 24.77 -33.10
CA ASP A 123 -4.63 24.65 -34.19
C ASP A 123 -5.86 23.84 -33.69
N PRO A 124 -6.78 24.49 -32.95
CA PRO A 124 -7.90 23.81 -32.27
C PRO A 124 -8.94 23.24 -33.24
N THR A 125 -8.89 23.60 -34.53
CA THR A 125 -9.80 23.07 -35.55
C THR A 125 -9.26 21.82 -36.26
N SER A 126 -8.01 21.47 -36.03
CA SER A 126 -7.33 20.33 -36.67
C SER A 126 -7.81 19.00 -36.12
N LEU A 127 -8.64 18.27 -36.86
CA LEU A 127 -9.09 16.92 -36.47
C LEU A 127 -7.91 15.96 -36.22
N PRO A 128 -6.82 15.96 -37.03
CA PRO A 128 -5.65 15.11 -36.72
C PRO A 128 -5.00 15.40 -35.36
N GLN A 129 -4.91 16.68 -34.93
CA GLN A 129 -4.38 17.03 -33.61
C GLN A 129 -5.33 16.58 -32.49
N ARG A 130 -6.61 16.77 -32.67
CA ARG A 130 -7.64 16.30 -31.73
C ARG A 130 -7.64 14.77 -31.60
N GLN A 131 -7.52 14.04 -32.70
CA GLN A 131 -7.37 12.58 -32.69
C GLN A 131 -6.10 12.13 -31.96
N LEU A 132 -4.99 12.89 -32.10
CA LEU A 132 -3.77 12.63 -31.34
C LEU A 132 -4.01 12.76 -29.83
N VAL A 133 -4.72 13.82 -29.39
CA VAL A 133 -5.07 13.99 -27.96
C VAL A 133 -5.83 12.78 -27.43
N LEU A 134 -6.87 12.30 -28.16
CA LEU A 134 -7.60 11.09 -27.74
C LEU A 134 -6.70 9.85 -27.68
N SER A 135 -5.78 9.71 -28.64
CA SER A 135 -4.84 8.59 -28.67
C SER A 135 -3.88 8.61 -27.46
N GLU A 136 -3.34 9.78 -27.12
CA GLU A 136 -2.46 9.94 -25.97
C GLU A 136 -3.22 9.81 -24.63
N ALA A 137 -4.45 10.31 -24.56
CA ALA A 137 -5.34 10.08 -23.41
C ALA A 137 -5.59 8.58 -23.19
N GLN A 138 -5.84 7.82 -24.27
CA GLN A 138 -6.00 6.36 -24.17
C GLN A 138 -4.70 5.68 -23.71
N GLN A 139 -3.52 6.21 -24.07
CA GLN A 139 -2.24 5.69 -23.56
C GLN A 139 -2.09 5.94 -22.05
N VAL A 140 -2.54 7.10 -21.53
CA VAL A 140 -2.57 7.37 -20.09
C VAL A 140 -3.47 6.35 -19.38
N VAL A 141 -4.69 6.15 -19.88
CA VAL A 141 -5.64 5.14 -19.34
C VAL A 141 -5.01 3.75 -19.31
N ASN A 142 -4.47 3.31 -20.46
CA ASN A 142 -3.83 2.00 -20.57
C ASN A 142 -2.67 1.84 -19.59
N ARG A 143 -1.91 2.91 -19.33
CA ARG A 143 -0.78 2.88 -18.41
C ARG A 143 -1.22 2.73 -16.95
N PHE A 144 -2.23 3.51 -16.51
CA PHE A 144 -2.82 3.35 -15.17
C PHE A 144 -3.37 1.95 -14.96
N GLN A 145 -4.14 1.45 -15.91
CA GLN A 145 -4.74 0.11 -15.84
C GLN A 145 -3.69 -1.00 -15.85
N ALA A 146 -2.63 -0.86 -16.65
CA ALA A 146 -1.52 -1.83 -16.70
C ALA A 146 -0.78 -1.89 -15.36
N LEU A 147 -0.40 -0.74 -14.77
CA LEU A 147 0.25 -0.68 -13.47
C LEU A 147 -0.65 -1.28 -12.37
N ASN A 148 -1.93 -0.93 -12.37
CA ASN A 148 -2.90 -1.50 -11.43
C ASN A 148 -3.01 -3.03 -11.57
N GLN A 149 -3.03 -3.55 -12.80
CA GLN A 149 -3.09 -4.98 -13.06
C GLN A 149 -1.82 -5.71 -12.60
N GLU A 150 -0.64 -5.13 -12.81
CA GLU A 150 0.62 -5.68 -12.32
C GLU A 150 0.68 -5.71 -10.78
N PHE A 151 0.16 -4.67 -10.10
CA PHE A 151 0.04 -4.67 -8.64
C PHE A 151 -0.90 -5.78 -8.15
N ILE A 152 -2.03 -6.01 -8.83
CA ILE A 152 -2.95 -7.11 -8.53
C ILE A 152 -2.23 -8.45 -8.70
N GLN A 153 -1.49 -8.67 -9.80
CA GLN A 153 -0.74 -9.90 -10.04
C GLN A 153 0.35 -10.13 -8.98
N GLN A 154 1.05 -9.05 -8.56
CA GLN A 154 2.05 -9.15 -7.51
C GLN A 154 1.39 -9.54 -6.18
N ARG A 155 0.22 -8.97 -5.83
CA ARG A 155 -0.55 -9.35 -4.64
C ARG A 155 -0.95 -10.83 -4.67
N GLU A 156 -1.45 -11.33 -5.79
CA GLU A 156 -1.82 -12.75 -5.92
C GLU A 156 -0.59 -13.69 -5.83
N SER A 157 0.56 -13.26 -6.35
CA SER A 157 1.83 -13.97 -6.18
C SER A 157 2.22 -14.08 -4.71
N ILE A 158 2.13 -12.95 -3.97
CA ILE A 158 2.43 -12.90 -2.53
C ILE A 158 1.48 -13.81 -1.74
N LYS A 159 0.18 -13.77 -2.02
CA LYS A 159 -0.80 -14.68 -1.39
C LYS A 159 -0.42 -16.14 -1.60
N THR A 160 -0.03 -16.51 -2.82
CA THR A 160 0.41 -17.87 -3.14
C THR A 160 1.67 -18.24 -2.35
N GLN A 161 2.66 -17.34 -2.25
CA GLN A 161 3.88 -17.56 -1.48
C GLN A 161 3.59 -17.69 0.02
N MET A 162 2.70 -16.87 0.58
CA MET A 162 2.26 -16.95 1.97
C MET A 162 1.56 -18.29 2.26
N GLN A 163 0.66 -18.74 1.39
CA GLN A 163 -0.03 -20.03 1.51
C GLN A 163 0.95 -21.20 1.47
N GLN A 164 1.94 -21.15 0.58
CA GLN A 164 2.97 -22.18 0.52
C GLN A 164 3.83 -22.16 1.79
N GLY A 165 4.28 -20.99 2.24
CA GLY A 165 5.05 -20.86 3.49
C GLY A 165 4.32 -21.38 4.73
N VAL A 166 2.99 -21.19 4.79
CA VAL A 166 2.15 -21.79 5.85
C VAL A 166 2.11 -23.32 5.78
N LYS A 167 2.02 -23.90 4.58
CA LYS A 167 2.08 -25.37 4.40
C LYS A 167 3.44 -25.92 4.84
N ASP A 168 4.52 -25.24 4.47
CA ASP A 168 5.88 -25.64 4.83
C ASP A 168 6.08 -25.53 6.35
N ALA A 169 5.62 -24.44 6.97
CA ALA A 169 5.64 -24.25 8.41
C ALA A 169 4.87 -25.36 9.14
N ASN A 170 3.67 -25.72 8.69
CA ASN A 170 2.88 -26.82 9.29
C ASN A 170 3.62 -28.18 9.20
N THR A 171 4.29 -28.44 8.08
CA THR A 171 5.12 -29.66 7.94
C THR A 171 6.26 -29.69 8.95
N LEU A 172 6.92 -28.55 9.16
CA LEU A 172 7.99 -28.41 10.15
C LEU A 172 7.48 -28.53 11.58
N LEU A 173 6.35 -27.88 11.91
CA LEU A 173 5.70 -27.95 13.23
C LEU A 173 5.34 -29.39 13.60
N LYS A 174 4.78 -30.14 12.66
CA LYS A 174 4.47 -31.56 12.85
C LYS A 174 5.74 -32.39 13.06
N SER A 175 6.76 -32.18 12.25
CA SER A 175 8.04 -32.88 12.39
C SER A 175 8.73 -32.59 13.74
N ILE A 176 8.66 -31.35 14.22
CA ILE A 176 9.21 -30.96 15.53
C ILE A 176 8.45 -31.67 16.67
N ALA A 177 7.11 -31.74 16.58
CA ALA A 177 6.29 -32.44 17.57
C ALA A 177 6.59 -33.95 17.59
N GLU A 178 6.74 -34.58 16.43
CA GLU A 178 7.14 -36.00 16.29
C GLU A 178 8.53 -36.25 16.87
N LEU A 179 9.49 -35.37 16.58
CA LEU A 179 10.85 -35.45 17.16
C LEU A 179 10.85 -35.26 18.68
N ASN A 180 10.03 -34.36 19.22
CA ASN A 180 9.87 -34.22 20.66
C ASN A 180 9.42 -35.53 21.33
N LEU A 181 8.43 -36.24 20.73
CA LEU A 181 8.00 -37.54 21.22
C LEU A 181 9.13 -38.58 21.12
N ALA A 182 9.75 -38.70 19.96
CA ALA A 182 10.83 -39.66 19.74
C ALA A 182 12.02 -39.42 20.70
N ILE A 183 12.35 -38.17 21.01
CA ILE A 183 13.37 -37.81 21.98
C ILE A 183 12.95 -38.27 23.38
N SER A 184 11.74 -37.95 23.83
CA SER A 184 11.26 -38.28 25.17
C SER A 184 11.09 -39.80 25.39
N GLU A 185 10.83 -40.56 24.33
CA GLU A 185 10.67 -42.01 24.36
C GLU A 185 12.01 -42.77 24.11
N SER A 186 13.10 -42.04 23.86
CA SER A 186 14.41 -42.67 23.56
C SER A 186 14.94 -43.49 24.75
N PRO A 187 15.43 -44.72 24.48
CA PRO A 187 16.07 -45.52 25.53
C PRO A 187 17.26 -44.78 26.15
N GLY A 188 17.34 -44.77 27.47
CA GLY A 188 18.47 -44.16 28.19
C GLY A 188 18.28 -42.70 28.57
N ILE A 189 17.21 -42.01 28.12
CA ILE A 189 16.99 -40.61 28.51
C ILE A 189 16.79 -40.43 30.01
N ALA A 190 16.17 -41.41 30.69
CA ALA A 190 16.01 -41.43 32.13
C ALA A 190 17.36 -41.58 32.88
N GLN A 191 18.39 -42.09 32.22
CA GLN A 191 19.75 -42.22 32.69
C GLN A 191 20.65 -41.07 32.24
N GLY A 192 20.11 -40.06 31.55
CA GLY A 192 20.84 -38.91 31.05
C GLY A 192 21.53 -39.11 29.70
N GLN A 193 21.32 -40.25 29.02
CA GLN A 193 21.86 -40.51 27.69
C GLN A 193 21.00 -39.81 26.64
N MET A 194 21.55 -38.85 25.92
CA MET A 194 20.83 -38.01 24.96
C MET A 194 20.87 -38.62 23.54
N PRO A 195 19.73 -38.64 22.83
CA PRO A 195 19.65 -39.09 21.44
C PRO A 195 20.15 -37.98 20.49
N ASN A 196 21.48 -37.83 20.37
CA ASN A 196 22.15 -36.72 19.70
C ASN A 196 21.65 -36.46 18.28
N GLU A 197 21.43 -37.51 17.46
CA GLU A 197 20.92 -37.36 16.08
C GLU A 197 19.48 -36.79 16.02
N LEU A 198 18.61 -37.18 16.98
CA LEU A 198 17.27 -36.63 17.04
C LEU A 198 17.27 -35.17 17.49
N LEU A 199 18.17 -34.82 18.39
CA LEU A 199 18.37 -33.44 18.83
C LEU A 199 18.88 -32.56 17.70
N ASP A 200 19.87 -33.01 16.92
CA ASP A 200 20.38 -32.30 15.75
C ASP A 200 19.29 -32.13 14.66
N LYS A 201 18.53 -33.17 14.37
CA LYS A 201 17.40 -33.11 13.44
C LYS A 201 16.33 -32.11 13.90
N ARG A 202 16.02 -32.06 15.20
CA ARG A 202 15.05 -31.11 15.75
C ARG A 202 15.57 -29.67 15.65
N ASP A 203 16.82 -29.44 16.01
CA ASP A 203 17.44 -28.11 15.96
C ASP A 203 17.46 -27.57 14.51
N GLU A 204 17.73 -28.43 13.52
CA GLU A 204 17.65 -28.05 12.10
C GLU A 204 16.20 -27.78 11.65
N LYS A 205 15.19 -28.54 12.12
CA LYS A 205 13.79 -28.22 11.84
C LYS A 205 13.34 -26.92 12.48
N LEU A 206 13.82 -26.61 13.67
CA LEU A 206 13.59 -25.32 14.32
C LEU A 206 14.24 -24.16 13.56
N ARG A 207 15.45 -24.34 13.04
CA ARG A 207 16.14 -23.36 12.20
C ARG A 207 15.38 -23.12 10.89
N GLN A 208 14.94 -24.17 10.19
CA GLN A 208 14.10 -24.07 8.99
C GLN A 208 12.78 -23.36 9.26
N LEU A 209 12.16 -23.60 10.42
CA LEU A 209 10.91 -22.92 10.81
C LEU A 209 11.18 -21.43 11.08
N SER A 210 12.34 -21.10 11.68
CA SER A 210 12.71 -19.71 11.96
C SER A 210 12.98 -18.89 10.68
N GLU A 211 13.36 -19.51 9.58
CA GLU A 211 13.44 -18.87 8.26
C GLU A 211 12.06 -18.45 7.72
N LEU A 212 11.00 -19.14 8.15
CA LEU A 212 9.62 -18.85 7.71
C LEU A 212 8.89 -17.87 8.62
N VAL A 213 9.08 -17.98 9.94
CA VAL A 213 8.40 -17.13 10.93
C VAL A 213 9.21 -17.02 12.21
N ALA A 214 9.16 -15.88 12.89
CA ALA A 214 9.82 -15.69 14.18
C ALA A 214 9.23 -16.61 15.25
N ILE A 215 10.09 -17.43 15.85
CA ILE A 215 9.72 -18.39 16.88
C ILE A 215 10.53 -18.19 18.16
N LYS A 216 9.91 -18.53 19.28
CA LYS A 216 10.57 -18.67 20.57
C LYS A 216 10.52 -20.13 21.01
N VAL A 217 11.70 -20.68 21.34
CA VAL A 217 11.85 -22.07 21.79
C VAL A 217 12.12 -22.07 23.28
N SER A 218 11.37 -22.87 24.04
CA SER A 218 11.54 -23.02 25.48
C SER A 218 11.68 -24.49 25.85
N PRO A 219 12.76 -24.90 26.55
CA PRO A 219 12.93 -26.28 26.98
C PRO A 219 11.87 -26.67 28.04
N THR A 220 11.49 -27.95 28.03
CA THR A 220 10.59 -28.55 29.01
C THR A 220 11.17 -29.86 29.54
N GLU A 221 10.46 -30.48 30.49
CA GLU A 221 10.85 -31.76 31.05
C GLU A 221 10.98 -32.86 29.96
N GLY A 222 11.85 -33.83 30.16
CA GLY A 222 12.06 -34.93 29.21
C GLY A 222 12.78 -34.51 27.93
N SER A 223 13.60 -33.43 27.95
CA SER A 223 14.33 -32.89 26.79
C SER A 223 13.45 -32.49 25.60
N GLN A 224 12.16 -32.31 25.82
CA GLN A 224 11.25 -31.73 24.85
C GLN A 224 11.41 -30.21 24.77
N VAL A 225 10.87 -29.60 23.73
CA VAL A 225 10.79 -28.14 23.61
C VAL A 225 9.36 -27.72 23.26
N ASN A 226 8.95 -26.59 23.79
CA ASN A 226 7.78 -25.88 23.34
C ASN A 226 8.19 -24.78 22.34
N VAL A 227 7.41 -24.62 21.30
CA VAL A 227 7.61 -23.58 20.29
C VAL A 227 6.41 -22.65 20.31
N SER A 228 6.66 -21.35 20.36
CA SER A 228 5.62 -20.31 20.31
C SER A 228 6.01 -19.21 19.32
N LEU A 229 5.00 -18.46 18.86
CA LEU A 229 5.23 -17.16 18.20
C LEU A 229 5.78 -16.14 19.21
N GLY A 230 6.32 -15.04 18.73
CA GLY A 230 6.96 -14.02 19.55
C GLY A 230 6.11 -13.48 20.72
N ASN A 231 4.80 -13.45 20.56
CA ASN A 231 3.82 -13.02 21.60
C ASN A 231 3.38 -14.12 22.59
N GLY A 232 3.96 -15.32 22.50
CA GLY A 232 3.64 -16.45 23.38
C GLY A 232 2.55 -17.40 22.88
N GLN A 233 1.97 -17.18 21.69
CA GLN A 233 0.99 -18.10 21.10
C GLN A 233 1.67 -19.44 20.76
N SER A 234 1.20 -20.53 21.36
CA SER A 234 1.84 -21.83 21.22
C SER A 234 1.62 -22.46 19.86
N LEU A 235 2.71 -22.88 19.21
CA LEU A 235 2.75 -23.63 17.95
C LEU A 235 2.99 -25.12 18.16
N VAL A 236 3.89 -25.47 19.12
CA VAL A 236 4.16 -26.86 19.52
C VAL A 236 4.20 -26.92 21.04
N THR A 237 3.48 -27.87 21.63
CA THR A 237 3.52 -28.16 23.06
C THR A 237 3.75 -29.65 23.23
N GLY A 238 4.97 -30.01 23.65
CA GLY A 238 5.39 -31.40 23.70
C GLY A 238 5.25 -32.10 22.35
N GLY A 239 4.44 -33.15 22.27
CA GLY A 239 4.17 -33.91 21.04
C GLY A 239 2.98 -33.41 20.20
N ASN A 240 2.38 -32.25 20.54
CA ASN A 240 1.23 -31.73 19.84
C ASN A 240 1.59 -30.44 19.07
N ALA A 241 1.27 -30.39 17.78
CA ALA A 241 1.41 -29.21 16.93
C ALA A 241 0.05 -28.56 16.67
N ALA A 242 -0.01 -27.24 16.79
CA ALA A 242 -1.10 -26.43 16.27
C ALA A 242 -0.98 -26.31 14.74
N SER A 243 -2.04 -25.90 14.07
CA SER A 243 -2.05 -25.72 12.61
C SER A 243 -2.20 -24.25 12.27
N LEU A 244 -1.26 -23.71 11.50
CA LEU A 244 -1.37 -22.43 10.86
C LEU A 244 -2.32 -22.55 9.65
N GLY A 245 -3.14 -21.53 9.42
CA GLY A 245 -4.04 -21.44 8.29
C GLY A 245 -3.96 -20.08 7.63
N THR A 246 -4.56 -19.97 6.47
CA THR A 246 -4.77 -18.70 5.75
C THR A 246 -6.22 -18.58 5.34
N GLY A 247 -6.77 -17.39 5.36
CA GLY A 247 -8.12 -17.05 4.91
C GLY A 247 -8.17 -15.64 4.34
N GLU A 248 -9.33 -15.22 3.90
CA GLU A 248 -9.55 -13.82 3.53
C GLU A 248 -9.54 -12.96 4.79
N SER A 249 -8.95 -11.77 4.69
CA SER A 249 -8.98 -10.82 5.79
C SER A 249 -10.41 -10.30 6.00
N ALA A 250 -10.87 -10.30 7.24
CA ALA A 250 -12.18 -9.76 7.58
C ALA A 250 -12.29 -8.26 7.30
N GLN A 251 -11.17 -7.54 7.31
CA GLN A 251 -11.12 -6.09 7.08
C GLN A 251 -11.08 -5.75 5.59
N ASP A 252 -10.34 -6.51 4.80
CA ASP A 252 -10.25 -6.36 3.33
C ASP A 252 -10.14 -7.75 2.68
N PRO A 253 -11.22 -8.27 2.06
CA PRO A 253 -11.21 -9.59 1.43
C PRO A 253 -10.20 -9.77 0.31
N THR A 254 -9.65 -8.68 -0.24
CA THR A 254 -8.59 -8.75 -1.25
C THR A 254 -7.24 -9.14 -0.66
N ARG A 255 -7.11 -9.09 0.68
CA ARG A 255 -5.88 -9.42 1.43
C ARG A 255 -6.01 -10.77 2.12
N LEU A 256 -4.88 -11.36 2.42
CA LEU A 256 -4.79 -12.63 3.14
C LEU A 256 -4.61 -12.39 4.64
N SER A 257 -5.30 -13.19 5.44
CA SER A 257 -5.21 -13.23 6.90
C SER A 257 -4.62 -14.56 7.35
N PHE A 258 -3.80 -14.52 8.41
CA PHE A 258 -3.24 -15.71 9.04
C PHE A 258 -4.09 -16.14 10.24
N THR A 259 -4.29 -17.43 10.34
CA THR A 259 -5.05 -18.02 11.46
C THR A 259 -4.25 -19.12 12.14
N LEU A 260 -4.52 -19.34 13.41
CA LEU A 260 -3.98 -20.45 14.18
C LEU A 260 -5.15 -21.31 14.69
N SER A 261 -5.10 -22.59 14.36
CA SER A 261 -6.06 -23.58 14.87
C SER A 261 -5.41 -24.45 15.92
N ASN A 262 -6.01 -24.48 17.10
CA ASN A 262 -5.64 -25.43 18.16
C ASN A 262 -6.85 -26.27 18.52
N GLY A 263 -7.08 -27.32 17.74
CA GLY A 263 -8.27 -28.17 17.82
C GLY A 263 -9.53 -27.46 17.31
N SER A 264 -10.44 -27.08 18.21
CA SER A 264 -11.75 -26.51 17.83
C SER A 264 -11.76 -24.97 17.73
N ARG A 265 -10.70 -24.30 18.16
CA ARG A 265 -10.62 -22.83 18.16
C ARG A 265 -9.70 -22.33 17.05
N ILE A 266 -10.22 -21.44 16.21
CA ILE A 266 -9.46 -20.69 15.21
C ILE A 266 -9.33 -19.25 15.71
N VAL A 267 -8.12 -18.71 15.69
CA VAL A 267 -7.79 -17.34 16.12
C VAL A 267 -7.03 -16.65 14.99
N ASN A 268 -7.36 -15.40 14.72
CA ASN A 268 -6.57 -14.55 13.85
C ASN A 268 -5.23 -14.23 14.52
N ILE A 269 -4.14 -14.32 13.77
CA ILE A 269 -2.78 -14.11 14.23
C ILE A 269 -1.97 -13.16 13.33
N ASP A 270 -2.63 -12.32 12.54
CA ASP A 270 -1.96 -11.43 11.57
C ASP A 270 -0.87 -10.59 12.24
N ASP A 271 -1.15 -9.99 13.39
CA ASP A 271 -0.21 -9.13 14.11
C ASP A 271 0.94 -9.91 14.76
N GLN A 272 0.81 -11.23 14.86
CA GLN A 272 1.80 -12.11 15.47
C GLN A 272 2.75 -12.74 14.45
N ILE A 273 2.41 -12.71 13.16
CA ILE A 273 3.29 -13.16 12.08
C ILE A 273 4.33 -12.06 11.82
N GLN A 274 5.48 -12.23 12.43
CA GLN A 274 6.64 -11.35 12.35
C GLN A 274 7.88 -12.18 12.04
N GLY A 275 8.88 -11.55 11.45
CA GLY A 275 10.13 -12.21 11.08
C GLY A 275 9.97 -13.33 10.06
N GLY A 276 11.09 -13.80 9.54
CA GLY A 276 11.13 -14.82 8.51
C GLY A 276 10.40 -14.42 7.23
N LYS A 277 10.36 -15.33 6.28
CA LYS A 277 9.77 -15.09 4.96
C LYS A 277 8.30 -14.61 5.04
N LEU A 278 7.49 -15.19 5.93
CA LEU A 278 6.09 -14.82 6.07
C LEU A 278 5.94 -13.39 6.62
N GLY A 279 6.77 -13.00 7.57
CA GLY A 279 6.83 -11.63 8.08
C GLY A 279 7.23 -10.63 6.99
N GLY A 280 8.26 -10.94 6.20
CA GLY A 280 8.73 -10.11 5.09
C GLY A 280 7.67 -9.91 4.00
N LEU A 281 6.99 -10.97 3.58
CA LEU A 281 5.89 -10.88 2.61
C LEU A 281 4.71 -10.07 3.13
N ARG A 282 4.31 -10.26 4.40
CA ARG A 282 3.26 -9.47 5.04
C ARG A 282 3.64 -8.00 5.11
N ARG A 283 4.87 -7.72 5.49
CA ARG A 283 5.41 -6.36 5.60
C ARG A 283 5.43 -5.67 4.23
N PHE A 284 5.82 -6.38 3.17
CA PHE A 284 5.72 -5.87 1.81
C PHE A 284 4.27 -5.53 1.41
N ASP A 285 3.30 -6.41 1.69
CA ASP A 285 1.88 -6.14 1.38
C ASP A 285 1.35 -4.89 2.10
N THR A 286 1.79 -4.63 3.35
CA THR A 286 1.31 -3.51 4.16
C THR A 286 2.07 -2.21 3.96
N GLU A 287 3.40 -2.26 3.83
CA GLU A 287 4.29 -1.09 3.82
C GLU A 287 4.80 -0.71 2.41
N GLY A 288 4.71 -1.64 1.45
CA GLY A 288 5.12 -1.44 0.07
C GLY A 288 3.95 -1.37 -0.91
N LEU A 289 3.25 -2.49 -1.08
CA LEU A 289 2.27 -2.63 -2.15
C LEU A 289 0.98 -1.83 -1.90
N LYS A 290 0.43 -1.86 -0.67
CA LYS A 290 -0.80 -1.13 -0.34
C LYS A 290 -0.63 0.39 -0.52
N PRO A 291 0.43 1.05 0.02
CA PRO A 291 0.65 2.48 -0.24
C PRO A 291 0.82 2.80 -1.74
N ALA A 292 1.46 1.91 -2.51
CA ALA A 292 1.61 2.10 -3.94
C ALA A 292 0.26 2.06 -4.69
N PHE A 293 -0.66 1.14 -4.31
CA PHE A 293 -2.03 1.15 -4.82
C PHE A 293 -2.77 2.43 -4.49
N ASP A 294 -2.69 2.87 -3.22
CA ASP A 294 -3.41 4.04 -2.73
C ASP A 294 -2.93 5.30 -3.46
N GLU A 295 -1.61 5.45 -3.65
CA GLU A 295 -1.02 6.60 -4.33
C GLU A 295 -1.30 6.61 -5.84
N LEU A 296 -1.15 5.46 -6.52
CA LEU A 296 -1.49 5.35 -7.95
C LEU A 296 -2.97 5.67 -8.19
N GLY A 297 -3.86 5.19 -7.32
CA GLY A 297 -5.28 5.48 -7.37
C GLY A 297 -5.60 6.96 -7.12
N ARG A 298 -4.90 7.60 -6.18
CA ARG A 298 -5.01 9.04 -5.89
C ARG A 298 -4.64 9.89 -7.11
N ILE A 299 -3.51 9.58 -7.76
CA ILE A 299 -3.07 10.29 -8.96
C ILE A 299 -4.09 10.12 -10.08
N ALA A 300 -4.62 8.92 -10.30
CA ALA A 300 -5.62 8.67 -11.35
C ALA A 300 -6.92 9.45 -11.11
N ILE A 301 -7.39 9.52 -9.85
CA ILE A 301 -8.55 10.32 -9.45
C ILE A 301 -8.30 11.79 -9.73
N ALA A 302 -7.15 12.33 -9.33
CA ALA A 302 -6.83 13.74 -9.51
C ALA A 302 -6.68 14.12 -11.00
N VAL A 303 -6.06 13.27 -11.82
CA VAL A 303 -6.01 13.47 -13.29
C VAL A 303 -7.41 13.49 -13.87
N SER A 304 -8.26 12.52 -13.52
CA SER A 304 -9.63 12.43 -14.04
C SER A 304 -10.47 13.63 -13.62
N ASP A 305 -10.39 14.02 -12.35
CA ASP A 305 -11.15 15.14 -11.79
C ASP A 305 -10.76 16.48 -12.41
N ALA A 306 -9.46 16.78 -12.45
CA ALA A 306 -8.95 18.05 -12.98
C ALA A 306 -9.26 18.18 -14.50
N VAL A 307 -9.05 17.12 -15.29
CA VAL A 307 -9.34 17.15 -16.72
C VAL A 307 -10.84 17.22 -16.97
N ASN A 308 -11.67 16.47 -16.24
CA ASN A 308 -13.12 16.55 -16.37
C ASN A 308 -13.65 17.96 -16.03
N SER A 309 -13.22 18.50 -14.88
CA SER A 309 -13.65 19.83 -14.42
C SER A 309 -13.32 20.92 -15.45
N GLN A 310 -12.13 20.87 -16.06
CA GLN A 310 -11.75 21.84 -17.09
C GLN A 310 -12.45 21.59 -18.42
N HIS A 311 -12.66 20.32 -18.81
CA HIS A 311 -13.31 19.99 -20.09
C HIS A 311 -14.81 20.34 -20.07
N GLU A 312 -15.50 20.12 -18.96
CA GLU A 312 -16.93 20.41 -18.81
C GLU A 312 -17.28 21.90 -18.92
N ILE A 313 -16.34 22.80 -18.63
CA ILE A 313 -16.56 24.25 -18.75
C ILE A 313 -16.17 24.82 -20.12
N GLY A 314 -15.68 23.99 -21.02
CA GLY A 314 -15.38 24.32 -22.40
C GLY A 314 -16.53 24.14 -23.37
N MET A 315 -16.26 24.39 -24.63
CA MET A 315 -17.17 24.21 -25.76
C MET A 315 -16.49 23.43 -26.88
N ASP A 316 -17.17 22.50 -27.50
CA ASP A 316 -16.70 21.67 -28.61
C ASP A 316 -16.82 22.30 -30.00
N LEU A 317 -16.52 21.54 -31.07
CA LEU A 317 -16.64 22.04 -32.45
C LEU A 317 -18.09 22.19 -32.94
N GLU A 318 -19.04 21.51 -32.29
CA GLU A 318 -20.44 21.57 -32.64
C GLU A 318 -21.17 22.73 -31.89
N GLY A 319 -20.43 23.42 -30.97
CA GLY A 319 -20.96 24.51 -30.15
C GLY A 319 -21.68 24.05 -28.91
N GLU A 320 -21.54 22.77 -28.54
CA GLU A 320 -22.11 22.21 -27.33
C GLU A 320 -21.11 22.33 -26.16
N LEU A 321 -21.64 22.37 -24.93
CA LEU A 321 -20.76 22.35 -23.75
C LEU A 321 -20.03 21.02 -23.64
N GLY A 322 -18.78 21.06 -23.18
CA GLY A 322 -17.99 19.88 -22.93
C GLY A 322 -18.67 18.91 -21.95
N GLY A 323 -18.56 17.63 -22.23
CA GLY A 323 -18.92 16.56 -21.32
C GLY A 323 -17.75 16.10 -20.46
N ARG A 324 -17.90 14.99 -19.76
CA ARG A 324 -16.80 14.34 -19.06
C ARG A 324 -15.81 13.77 -20.07
N PHE A 325 -14.53 14.04 -19.83
CA PHE A 325 -13.43 13.49 -20.63
C PHE A 325 -13.11 12.05 -20.20
N PHE A 326 -12.98 11.83 -18.90
CA PHE A 326 -12.84 10.51 -18.26
C PHE A 326 -14.10 10.14 -17.48
N VAL A 327 -14.21 8.87 -17.11
CA VAL A 327 -15.31 8.34 -16.29
C VAL A 327 -15.47 9.13 -14.98
N ASP A 328 -16.71 9.26 -14.54
CA ASP A 328 -17.06 9.92 -13.29
C ASP A 328 -16.41 9.22 -12.09
N ILE A 329 -15.52 9.95 -11.43
CA ILE A 329 -14.87 9.49 -10.19
C ILE A 329 -15.86 9.29 -9.03
N ASN A 330 -17.03 9.89 -9.10
CA ASN A 330 -18.07 9.88 -8.08
C ASN A 330 -19.37 9.18 -8.52
N SER A 331 -19.32 8.30 -9.52
CA SER A 331 -20.47 7.45 -9.83
C SER A 331 -20.86 6.60 -8.62
N GLU A 332 -22.13 6.28 -8.44
CA GLU A 332 -22.67 5.57 -7.28
C GLU A 332 -21.93 4.23 -7.00
N ALA A 333 -21.62 3.49 -8.06
CA ALA A 333 -20.87 2.24 -7.94
C ALA A 333 -19.43 2.46 -7.43
N VAL A 334 -18.77 3.52 -7.89
CA VAL A 334 -17.40 3.87 -7.47
C VAL A 334 -17.40 4.36 -6.03
N GLN A 335 -18.34 5.22 -5.64
CA GLN A 335 -18.46 5.72 -4.26
C GLN A 335 -18.63 4.57 -3.25
N ARG A 336 -19.53 3.61 -3.54
CA ARG A 336 -19.74 2.43 -2.69
C ARG A 336 -18.58 1.45 -2.74
N GLY A 337 -17.89 1.33 -3.86
CA GLY A 337 -16.71 0.48 -4.02
C GLY A 337 -15.50 0.89 -3.18
N ARG A 338 -15.47 2.12 -2.65
CA ARG A 338 -14.45 2.64 -1.73
C ARG A 338 -14.67 2.21 -0.27
N VAL A 339 -15.77 1.55 0.02
CA VAL A 339 -16.13 1.06 1.37
C VAL A 339 -16.20 -0.45 1.37
N THR A 340 -15.61 -1.07 2.39
CA THR A 340 -15.70 -2.52 2.61
C THR A 340 -16.15 -2.78 4.04
N ALA A 341 -17.28 -3.47 4.23
CA ALA A 341 -17.73 -3.89 5.54
C ALA A 341 -16.85 -5.03 6.07
N ASN A 342 -16.50 -5.00 7.36
CA ASN A 342 -15.75 -6.07 7.99
C ASN A 342 -16.59 -7.35 8.08
N GLY A 343 -16.00 -8.49 7.72
CA GLY A 343 -16.69 -9.78 7.74
C GLY A 343 -17.15 -10.25 9.14
N ASN A 344 -16.64 -9.63 10.20
CA ASN A 344 -17.05 -9.91 11.58
C ASN A 344 -18.14 -8.97 12.10
N ASN A 345 -18.66 -8.05 11.28
CA ASN A 345 -19.75 -7.15 11.66
C ASN A 345 -21.00 -7.94 12.00
N GLN A 346 -21.82 -7.37 12.88
CA GLN A 346 -23.04 -8.02 13.33
C GLN A 346 -24.03 -8.23 12.18
N SER A 347 -24.60 -9.42 12.08
CA SER A 347 -25.61 -9.75 11.06
C SER A 347 -27.03 -9.49 11.60
N PRO A 348 -27.97 -8.92 10.77
CA PRO A 348 -27.78 -8.57 9.37
C PRO A 348 -27.01 -7.25 9.18
N GLN A 349 -26.07 -7.22 8.24
CA GLN A 349 -25.36 -5.98 7.88
C GLN A 349 -26.26 -5.13 6.98
N THR A 350 -26.87 -4.08 7.51
CA THR A 350 -27.77 -3.18 6.78
C THR A 350 -27.20 -1.79 6.58
N GLY A 351 -26.09 -1.46 7.27
CA GLY A 351 -25.42 -0.17 7.15
C GLY A 351 -24.91 0.08 5.73
N GLN A 352 -25.33 1.19 5.12
CA GLN A 352 -24.94 1.60 3.77
C GLN A 352 -24.07 2.85 3.85
N LEU A 353 -22.88 2.74 3.31
CA LEU A 353 -21.85 3.78 3.30
C LEU A 353 -21.33 3.96 1.87
N ALA A 354 -21.00 5.21 1.53
CA ALA A 354 -20.34 5.56 0.29
C ALA A 354 -19.25 6.61 0.57
N VAL A 355 -18.27 6.74 -0.30
CA VAL A 355 -17.23 7.77 -0.19
C VAL A 355 -17.24 8.62 -1.46
N GLU A 356 -17.54 9.90 -1.31
CA GLU A 356 -17.49 10.90 -2.37
C GLU A 356 -16.18 11.71 -2.26
N ILE A 357 -15.49 11.87 -3.37
CA ILE A 357 -14.35 12.78 -3.47
C ILE A 357 -14.89 14.18 -3.69
N THR A 358 -14.59 15.08 -2.77
CA THR A 358 -15.06 16.47 -2.82
C THR A 358 -13.97 17.44 -3.27
N ASP A 359 -12.70 17.09 -3.02
CA ASP A 359 -11.54 17.85 -3.48
C ASP A 359 -10.36 16.88 -3.71
N SER A 360 -10.12 16.56 -4.98
CA SER A 360 -9.06 15.63 -5.35
C SER A 360 -7.66 16.16 -5.01
N SER A 361 -7.49 17.47 -4.90
CA SER A 361 -6.21 18.11 -4.55
C SER A 361 -5.84 17.92 -3.08
N ALA A 362 -6.84 17.88 -2.20
CA ALA A 362 -6.67 17.67 -0.76
C ALA A 362 -6.72 16.17 -0.37
N LEU A 363 -6.99 15.29 -1.33
CA LEU A 363 -7.08 13.86 -1.08
C LEU A 363 -5.73 13.27 -0.71
N ALA A 364 -5.64 12.67 0.50
CA ALA A 364 -4.47 11.91 0.93
C ALA A 364 -4.51 10.46 0.42
N ALA A 365 -3.33 9.91 0.10
CA ALA A 365 -3.19 8.48 -0.15
C ALA A 365 -3.20 7.74 1.19
N GLY A 366 -4.34 7.23 1.59
CA GLY A 366 -4.50 6.56 2.88
C GLY A 366 -5.75 5.69 2.92
N SER A 367 -5.76 4.83 3.93
CA SER A 367 -6.91 3.99 4.24
C SER A 367 -7.27 4.16 5.70
N TYR A 368 -8.55 4.08 5.98
CA TYR A 368 -9.10 4.37 7.30
C TYR A 368 -10.05 3.26 7.73
N THR A 369 -10.17 3.07 9.03
CA THR A 369 -11.19 2.19 9.62
C THR A 369 -12.22 3.05 10.35
N LEU A 370 -13.47 3.02 9.88
CA LEU A 370 -14.60 3.60 10.58
C LEU A 370 -15.19 2.53 11.50
N GLN A 371 -15.18 2.76 12.81
CA GLN A 371 -15.73 1.83 13.79
C GLN A 371 -16.85 2.46 14.60
N PHE A 372 -17.87 1.63 14.93
CA PHE A 372 -19.05 2.03 15.68
C PHE A 372 -19.03 1.49 17.10
N SER A 373 -19.58 2.27 18.04
CA SER A 373 -19.62 1.92 19.47
C SER A 373 -20.92 2.38 20.14
N GLY A 374 -21.08 2.03 21.40
CA GLY A 374 -22.22 2.43 22.22
C GLY A 374 -23.54 1.83 21.73
N ASP A 375 -24.40 2.66 21.15
CA ASP A 375 -25.69 2.27 20.55
C ASP A 375 -25.61 2.14 19.00
N GLY A 376 -24.42 2.00 18.44
CA GLY A 376 -24.19 1.96 16.99
C GLY A 376 -24.18 3.33 16.32
N ARG A 377 -24.28 4.42 17.07
CA ARG A 377 -24.29 5.79 16.53
C ARG A 377 -23.02 6.59 16.87
N ASN A 378 -22.28 6.19 17.89
CA ASN A 378 -20.97 6.78 18.13
C ASN A 378 -19.99 6.16 17.15
N PHE A 379 -19.23 7.00 16.46
CA PHE A 379 -18.23 6.55 15.49
C PHE A 379 -16.85 7.10 15.84
N GLU A 380 -15.86 6.38 15.41
CA GLU A 380 -14.45 6.76 15.41
C GLU A 380 -13.83 6.37 14.08
N LEU A 381 -13.17 7.33 13.43
CA LEU A 381 -12.41 7.12 12.20
C LEU A 381 -10.93 7.05 12.56
N VAL A 382 -10.31 5.91 12.32
CA VAL A 382 -8.92 5.60 12.65
C VAL A 382 -8.11 5.52 11.36
N ASP A 383 -6.98 6.22 11.31
CA ASP A 383 -5.99 6.07 10.23
C ASP A 383 -5.27 4.72 10.39
N GLU A 384 -5.29 3.88 9.34
CA GLU A 384 -4.70 2.53 9.40
C GLU A 384 -3.17 2.54 9.48
N SER A 385 -2.52 3.61 9.03
CA SER A 385 -1.06 3.71 9.02
C SER A 385 -0.47 4.09 10.37
N THR A 386 -1.17 4.98 11.10
CA THR A 386 -0.75 5.49 12.40
C THR A 386 -1.44 4.79 13.58
N GLY A 387 -2.64 4.22 13.34
CA GLY A 387 -3.51 3.68 14.38
C GLY A 387 -4.18 4.77 15.23
N GLU A 388 -4.06 6.05 14.84
CA GLU A 388 -4.63 7.17 15.57
C GLU A 388 -6.06 7.47 15.11
N ALA A 389 -6.92 7.84 16.07
CA ALA A 389 -8.25 8.34 15.79
C ALA A 389 -8.19 9.78 15.27
N ILE A 390 -8.51 9.96 13.99
CA ILE A 390 -8.46 11.27 13.32
C ILE A 390 -9.78 12.05 13.41
N LYS A 391 -10.91 11.34 13.59
CA LYS A 391 -12.22 11.95 13.79
C LYS A 391 -13.12 11.08 14.64
N GLN A 392 -13.87 11.71 15.53
CA GLN A 392 -14.85 11.05 16.38
C GLN A 392 -16.15 11.86 16.38
N GLY A 393 -17.28 11.19 16.57
CA GLY A 393 -18.55 11.86 16.61
C GLY A 393 -19.71 10.92 16.91
N ARG A 394 -20.91 11.47 16.78
CA ARG A 394 -22.15 10.73 16.93
C ARG A 394 -23.08 11.02 15.77
N LEU A 395 -23.59 9.98 15.14
CA LEU A 395 -24.56 10.10 14.06
C LEU A 395 -25.91 10.67 14.56
N PRO A 396 -26.59 11.50 13.75
CA PRO A 396 -27.93 11.99 14.05
C PRO A 396 -28.97 10.87 14.05
N ASN A 397 -30.23 11.23 14.29
CA ASN A 397 -31.35 10.34 14.08
C ASN A 397 -32.42 11.07 13.23
N PRO A 398 -32.70 10.60 12.01
CA PRO A 398 -32.17 9.38 11.36
C PRO A 398 -30.66 9.45 11.09
N VAL A 399 -30.03 8.27 10.87
CA VAL A 399 -28.57 8.15 10.74
C VAL A 399 -27.99 8.74 9.45
N GLN A 400 -28.82 9.12 8.49
CA GLN A 400 -28.38 9.75 7.25
C GLN A 400 -27.60 11.05 7.54
N SER A 401 -26.36 11.08 7.14
CA SER A 401 -25.43 12.19 7.42
C SER A 401 -24.14 12.02 6.64
N GLU A 402 -23.27 13.02 6.76
CA GLU A 402 -21.94 13.01 6.15
C GLU A 402 -20.87 13.21 7.23
N ILE A 403 -19.74 12.53 7.05
CA ILE A 403 -18.54 12.72 7.84
C ILE A 403 -17.49 13.30 6.91
N SER A 404 -17.32 14.63 6.94
CA SER A 404 -16.40 15.34 6.06
C SER A 404 -14.96 15.19 6.52
N MET A 405 -14.09 14.89 5.57
CA MET A 405 -12.64 14.78 5.70
C MET A 405 -11.96 15.67 4.65
N PRO A 406 -10.69 16.02 4.80
CA PRO A 406 -9.97 16.69 3.73
C PRO A 406 -9.98 15.83 2.46
N GLY A 407 -10.55 16.37 1.39
CA GLY A 407 -10.61 15.73 0.07
C GLY A 407 -11.76 14.76 -0.16
N PHE A 408 -12.49 14.31 0.87
CA PHE A 408 -13.61 13.40 0.68
C PHE A 408 -14.63 13.44 1.82
N ASP A 409 -15.85 13.04 1.52
CA ASP A 409 -16.91 12.83 2.49
C ASP A 409 -17.32 11.36 2.57
N ILE A 410 -17.51 10.86 3.80
CA ILE A 410 -18.11 9.55 4.04
C ILE A 410 -19.63 9.77 4.17
N LYS A 411 -20.39 9.36 3.18
CA LYS A 411 -21.83 9.42 3.16
C LYS A 411 -22.43 8.22 3.88
N ILE A 412 -23.27 8.47 4.87
CA ILE A 412 -24.05 7.46 5.56
C ILE A 412 -25.45 7.49 4.95
N GLU A 413 -25.71 6.55 4.04
CA GLU A 413 -26.93 6.51 3.25
C GLU A 413 -28.11 5.92 4.03
N GLY A 414 -27.83 5.10 5.07
CA GLY A 414 -28.85 4.51 5.91
C GLY A 414 -28.45 3.16 6.51
N GLY A 415 -29.46 2.45 7.05
CA GLY A 415 -29.30 1.16 7.71
C GLY A 415 -28.94 1.28 9.19
N ASP A 416 -28.72 0.13 9.82
CA ASP A 416 -28.35 0.02 11.23
C ASP A 416 -26.89 -0.33 11.37
N PHE A 417 -26.23 0.30 12.36
CA PHE A 417 -24.87 0.00 12.77
C PHE A 417 -24.90 -0.50 14.21
N TYR A 418 -24.06 -1.49 14.51
CA TYR A 418 -24.00 -2.11 15.81
C TYR A 418 -22.67 -1.81 16.52
N PRO A 419 -22.63 -1.87 17.86
CA PRO A 419 -21.38 -1.72 18.60
C PRO A 419 -20.35 -2.77 18.17
N GLY A 420 -19.19 -2.30 17.74
CA GLY A 420 -18.10 -3.15 17.23
C GLY A 420 -18.07 -3.32 15.72
N ASP A 421 -19.08 -2.84 14.99
CA ASP A 421 -19.04 -2.83 13.52
C ASP A 421 -17.91 -1.95 13.02
N LYS A 422 -17.22 -2.43 11.97
CA LYS A 422 -16.08 -1.78 11.32
C LYS A 422 -16.27 -1.75 9.82
N TYR A 423 -15.82 -0.66 9.21
CA TYR A 423 -15.81 -0.48 7.77
C TYR A 423 -14.44 0.06 7.36
N SER A 424 -13.81 -0.60 6.38
CA SER A 424 -12.60 -0.07 5.75
C SER A 424 -12.99 0.98 4.73
N ILE A 425 -12.43 2.18 4.85
CA ILE A 425 -12.64 3.34 4.00
C ILE A 425 -11.36 3.57 3.21
N GLN A 426 -11.44 3.41 1.90
CA GLN A 426 -10.29 3.53 0.99
C GLN A 426 -10.65 4.49 -0.15
N PRO A 427 -10.47 5.81 0.04
CA PRO A 427 -10.95 6.83 -0.92
C PRO A 427 -10.34 6.70 -2.32
N SER A 428 -9.06 6.31 -2.41
CA SER A 428 -8.34 6.13 -3.68
C SER A 428 -8.50 4.74 -4.31
N ARG A 429 -9.23 3.82 -3.64
CA ARG A 429 -9.42 2.43 -4.09
C ARG A 429 -9.94 2.38 -5.52
N ASN A 430 -9.32 1.52 -6.33
CA ASN A 430 -9.66 1.29 -7.73
C ASN A 430 -9.58 2.52 -8.66
N GLY A 431 -9.09 3.68 -8.20
CA GLY A 431 -8.96 4.87 -9.03
C GLY A 431 -8.21 4.61 -10.33
N ALA A 432 -7.04 3.97 -10.23
CA ALA A 432 -6.23 3.60 -11.39
C ALA A 432 -6.82 2.47 -12.26
N GLY A 433 -7.63 1.59 -11.67
CA GLY A 433 -8.31 0.52 -12.41
C GLY A 433 -9.58 0.98 -13.12
N ASN A 434 -10.23 2.02 -12.59
CA ASN A 434 -11.52 2.52 -13.09
C ASN A 434 -11.38 3.69 -14.07
N ILE A 435 -10.19 4.28 -14.21
CA ILE A 435 -9.99 5.36 -15.19
C ILE A 435 -10.27 4.84 -16.60
N GLU A 436 -11.13 5.53 -17.33
CA GLU A 436 -11.55 5.18 -18.68
C GLU A 436 -11.87 6.46 -19.46
N LEU A 437 -11.55 6.48 -20.75
CA LEU A 437 -11.86 7.59 -21.64
C LEU A 437 -13.35 7.52 -22.05
N VAL A 438 -14.09 8.61 -21.88
CA VAL A 438 -15.51 8.74 -22.26
C VAL A 438 -15.65 9.41 -23.61
N VAL A 439 -14.88 10.47 -23.86
CA VAL A 439 -14.86 11.14 -25.15
C VAL A 439 -14.27 10.21 -26.19
N ASN A 440 -15.00 9.97 -27.28
CA ASN A 440 -14.65 9.03 -28.32
C ASN A 440 -14.63 9.62 -29.75
N ARG A 441 -15.08 10.86 -29.92
CA ARG A 441 -15.02 11.63 -31.16
C ARG A 441 -14.12 12.84 -30.98
N GLU A 442 -13.32 13.14 -31.96
CA GLU A 442 -12.42 14.30 -31.96
C GLU A 442 -13.18 15.64 -31.94
N GLU A 443 -14.40 15.69 -32.48
CA GLU A 443 -15.24 16.88 -32.46
C GLU A 443 -15.73 17.25 -31.07
N ASP A 444 -15.93 16.26 -30.18
CA ASP A 444 -16.45 16.42 -28.81
C ASP A 444 -15.41 17.02 -27.84
N LEU A 445 -14.14 17.20 -28.26
CA LEU A 445 -13.14 17.85 -27.42
C LEU A 445 -13.47 19.33 -27.24
N ALA A 446 -13.69 19.76 -26.00
CA ALA A 446 -14.13 21.10 -25.65
C ALA A 446 -12.94 22.06 -25.50
N PHE A 447 -12.42 22.59 -26.61
CA PHE A 447 -11.22 23.42 -26.63
C PHE A 447 -11.52 24.93 -26.58
N ALA A 448 -12.72 25.34 -26.94
CA ALA A 448 -13.16 26.73 -26.92
C ALA A 448 -13.75 27.14 -25.58
N SER A 449 -13.79 28.44 -25.27
CA SER A 449 -14.60 29.00 -24.19
C SER A 449 -16.01 29.25 -24.69
N PRO A 450 -17.08 28.91 -23.92
CA PRO A 450 -18.46 29.11 -24.36
C PRO A 450 -18.92 30.58 -24.37
N VAL A 451 -18.15 31.50 -23.78
CA VAL A 451 -18.50 32.93 -23.72
C VAL A 451 -17.36 33.78 -24.27
N ARG A 452 -17.74 34.91 -24.85
CA ARG A 452 -16.84 35.96 -25.34
C ARG A 452 -17.39 37.35 -25.03
N ALA A 453 -16.49 38.33 -24.95
CA ALA A 453 -16.87 39.72 -24.80
C ALA A 453 -16.34 40.56 -25.95
N GLU A 454 -17.10 41.60 -26.30
CA GLU A 454 -16.78 42.56 -27.35
C GLU A 454 -17.04 43.99 -26.83
N ALA A 455 -16.18 44.93 -27.22
CA ALA A 455 -16.45 46.35 -27.03
C ALA A 455 -17.26 46.90 -28.20
N ASP A 456 -18.25 47.76 -27.94
CA ASP A 456 -18.98 48.42 -29.00
C ASP A 456 -18.07 49.39 -29.77
N LEU A 457 -18.21 49.43 -31.08
CA LEU A 457 -17.42 50.29 -31.95
C LEU A 457 -17.67 51.79 -31.72
N GLY A 458 -18.76 52.14 -31.08
CA GLY A 458 -19.10 53.51 -30.68
C GLY A 458 -18.47 53.98 -29.38
N ASN A 459 -17.76 53.12 -28.66
CA ASN A 459 -17.09 53.47 -27.41
C ASN A 459 -16.05 54.58 -27.62
N VAL A 460 -16.09 55.59 -26.74
CA VAL A 460 -15.18 56.75 -26.83
C VAL A 460 -14.09 56.73 -25.74
N GLY A 461 -14.29 55.98 -24.68
CA GLY A 461 -13.28 55.75 -23.65
C GLY A 461 -12.19 54.77 -24.09
N THR A 462 -11.23 54.53 -23.21
CA THR A 462 -10.12 53.58 -23.40
C THR A 462 -10.32 52.30 -22.57
N GLY A 463 -11.56 52.07 -22.13
CA GLY A 463 -11.95 50.85 -21.41
C GLY A 463 -11.70 49.59 -22.25
N GLN A 464 -11.15 48.56 -21.64
CA GLN A 464 -10.90 47.26 -22.26
C GLN A 464 -11.53 46.18 -21.41
N ILE A 465 -12.31 45.30 -22.02
CA ILE A 465 -12.80 44.08 -21.40
C ILE A 465 -11.83 42.92 -21.74
N ASP A 466 -11.60 42.05 -20.78
CA ASP A 466 -10.72 40.90 -21.00
C ASP A 466 -11.41 39.76 -21.78
N GLN A 467 -10.70 38.66 -22.00
CA GLN A 467 -11.21 37.48 -22.69
C GLN A 467 -12.22 36.68 -21.87
N GLY A 468 -12.33 36.97 -20.56
CA GLY A 468 -13.14 36.24 -19.60
C GLY A 468 -12.57 34.88 -19.20
N THR A 469 -12.94 34.49 -18.00
CA THR A 469 -12.56 33.18 -17.41
C THR A 469 -13.83 32.42 -17.05
N MET A 470 -13.97 31.20 -17.53
CA MET A 470 -15.01 30.28 -17.08
C MET A 470 -14.71 29.78 -15.66
N LEU A 471 -15.70 29.82 -14.78
CA LEU A 471 -15.62 29.28 -13.43
C LEU A 471 -16.38 27.95 -13.34
N ASN A 472 -17.61 27.93 -13.86
CA ASN A 472 -18.45 26.74 -13.88
C ASN A 472 -19.62 26.91 -14.83
N VAL A 473 -20.14 25.82 -15.39
CA VAL A 473 -21.38 25.80 -16.15
C VAL A 473 -22.57 25.31 -15.32
N ARG A 474 -22.29 24.74 -14.14
CA ARG A 474 -23.28 24.25 -13.18
C ARG A 474 -23.15 24.99 -11.86
N ASN A 475 -24.26 25.07 -11.14
CA ASN A 475 -24.25 25.57 -9.77
C ASN A 475 -23.56 24.53 -8.86
N PRO A 476 -22.46 24.88 -8.18
CA PRO A 476 -21.71 23.92 -7.35
C PRO A 476 -22.53 23.32 -6.18
N ASN A 477 -23.57 24.04 -5.70
CA ASN A 477 -24.38 23.58 -4.58
C ASN A 477 -25.53 22.65 -5.00
N THR A 478 -26.05 22.76 -6.23
CA THR A 478 -27.23 22.02 -6.71
C THR A 478 -26.91 21.10 -7.88
N ASN A 479 -25.72 21.18 -8.46
CA ASN A 479 -25.28 20.49 -9.67
C ASN A 479 -26.19 20.70 -10.90
N SER A 480 -27.11 21.68 -10.87
CA SER A 480 -27.95 22.04 -12.00
C SER A 480 -27.23 23.01 -12.92
N LEU A 481 -27.49 22.95 -14.24
CA LEU A 481 -26.97 23.95 -15.18
C LEU A 481 -27.36 25.36 -14.70
N LEU A 482 -26.42 26.29 -14.78
CA LEU A 482 -26.66 27.68 -14.51
C LEU A 482 -27.66 28.24 -15.55
N PRO A 483 -28.47 29.25 -15.20
CA PRO A 483 -29.51 29.79 -16.10
C PRO A 483 -28.98 30.20 -17.48
N GLY A 484 -27.74 30.73 -17.55
CA GLY A 484 -27.12 31.14 -18.80
C GLY A 484 -26.82 29.98 -19.76
N PHE A 485 -26.64 28.75 -19.26
CA PHE A 485 -26.23 27.58 -20.05
C PHE A 485 -27.34 26.52 -20.22
N GLN A 486 -28.61 26.89 -19.96
CA GLN A 486 -29.73 25.94 -20.08
C GLN A 486 -30.14 25.67 -21.53
N THR A 487 -29.79 26.57 -22.44
CA THR A 487 -30.07 26.43 -23.88
C THR A 487 -28.78 26.04 -24.60
N PRO A 488 -28.70 24.86 -25.23
CA PRO A 488 -27.55 24.49 -26.03
C PRO A 488 -27.22 25.52 -27.11
N GLY A 489 -25.93 25.85 -27.28
CA GLY A 489 -25.47 26.77 -28.32
C GLY A 489 -25.88 28.24 -28.12
N ASP A 490 -26.36 28.62 -26.94
CA ASP A 490 -26.82 29.98 -26.65
C ASP A 490 -26.56 30.34 -25.17
N LEU A 491 -26.39 31.64 -24.90
CA LEU A 491 -26.44 32.20 -23.55
C LEU A 491 -27.90 32.62 -23.28
N ALA A 492 -28.63 31.82 -22.49
CA ALA A 492 -30.10 31.88 -22.41
C ALA A 492 -30.69 33.28 -22.10
N ASN A 493 -29.98 34.15 -21.42
CA ASN A 493 -30.33 35.54 -21.16
C ASN A 493 -29.41 36.52 -21.91
N GLY A 494 -28.65 36.04 -22.87
CA GLY A 494 -27.71 36.83 -23.65
C GLY A 494 -28.32 37.57 -24.82
N PRO A 495 -27.60 38.52 -25.42
CA PRO A 495 -26.33 39.01 -24.92
C PRO A 495 -26.49 39.82 -23.63
N LEU A 496 -25.46 39.73 -22.74
CA LEU A 496 -25.39 40.59 -21.56
C LEU A 496 -24.71 41.89 -21.96
N THR A 497 -25.29 43.02 -21.51
CA THR A 497 -24.79 44.36 -21.85
C THR A 497 -24.31 45.07 -20.61
N VAL A 498 -23.06 45.53 -20.63
CA VAL A 498 -22.44 46.37 -19.58
C VAL A 498 -22.46 47.80 -20.08
N THR A 499 -23.26 48.67 -19.48
CA THR A 499 -23.41 50.07 -19.86
C THR A 499 -22.80 50.98 -18.81
N PHE A 500 -21.97 51.93 -19.21
CA PHE A 500 -21.36 52.92 -18.35
C PHE A 500 -22.13 54.21 -18.32
N GLU A 501 -22.37 54.77 -17.11
CA GLU A 501 -23.06 56.01 -16.88
C GLU A 501 -22.33 56.91 -15.90
N ASP A 502 -22.41 58.23 -16.06
CA ASP A 502 -21.90 59.19 -15.09
C ASP A 502 -23.06 59.68 -14.21
N ASN A 503 -23.04 59.34 -12.93
CA ASN A 503 -24.04 59.79 -11.97
C ASN A 503 -23.77 61.19 -11.40
N GLY A 504 -22.85 61.94 -11.99
CA GLY A 504 -22.49 63.30 -11.61
C GLY A 504 -21.41 63.37 -10.49
N SER A 505 -21.03 62.21 -9.93
CA SER A 505 -19.97 62.11 -8.89
C SER A 505 -18.88 61.11 -9.25
N GLN A 506 -19.26 60.06 -9.98
CA GLN A 506 -18.37 58.97 -10.34
C GLN A 506 -18.94 58.18 -11.52
N LEU A 507 -18.06 57.53 -12.24
CA LEU A 507 -18.43 56.59 -13.29
C LEU A 507 -18.99 55.31 -12.64
N THR A 508 -20.18 54.89 -13.10
CA THR A 508 -20.84 53.68 -12.68
C THR A 508 -21.13 52.77 -13.88
N TYR A 509 -21.40 51.52 -13.65
CA TYR A 509 -21.84 50.60 -14.67
C TYR A 509 -23.02 49.75 -14.20
N THR A 510 -23.85 49.35 -15.13
CA THR A 510 -24.96 48.43 -14.91
C THR A 510 -24.85 47.28 -15.92
N ILE A 511 -25.10 46.05 -15.46
CA ILE A 511 -25.12 44.86 -16.30
C ILE A 511 -26.55 44.44 -16.48
N THR A 512 -27.04 44.36 -17.73
CA THR A 512 -28.38 43.94 -18.06
C THR A 512 -28.38 42.71 -18.98
N ASP A 513 -29.43 41.89 -18.87
CA ASP A 513 -29.71 40.82 -19.84
C ASP A 513 -30.37 41.37 -21.11
N SER A 514 -30.63 40.49 -22.10
CA SER A 514 -31.32 40.84 -23.35
C SER A 514 -32.74 41.40 -23.17
N ASN A 515 -33.35 41.19 -22.01
CA ASN A 515 -34.67 41.69 -21.64
C ASN A 515 -34.60 43.03 -20.85
N GLY A 516 -33.39 43.54 -20.62
CA GLY A 516 -33.15 44.76 -19.84
C GLY A 516 -33.24 44.55 -18.32
N VAL A 517 -33.22 43.28 -17.85
CA VAL A 517 -33.22 42.97 -16.42
C VAL A 517 -31.78 43.05 -15.88
N SER A 518 -31.59 43.80 -14.78
CA SER A 518 -30.27 43.94 -14.18
C SER A 518 -29.78 42.64 -13.51
N LEU A 519 -28.55 42.27 -13.80
CA LEU A 519 -27.82 41.14 -13.18
C LEU A 519 -26.94 41.67 -12.06
N GLY A 520 -27.42 41.62 -10.83
CA GLY A 520 -26.77 42.19 -9.66
C GLY A 520 -27.17 43.63 -9.36
N PRO A 521 -26.41 44.38 -8.51
CA PRO A 521 -26.70 45.76 -8.19
C PRO A 521 -26.62 46.68 -9.41
N THR A 522 -27.53 47.65 -9.53
CA THR A 522 -27.43 48.75 -10.50
C THR A 522 -26.40 49.80 -10.03
N ASP A 523 -25.89 50.57 -10.95
CA ASP A 523 -24.97 51.69 -10.66
C ASP A 523 -23.73 51.29 -9.85
N GLN A 524 -23.15 50.17 -10.19
CA GLN A 524 -21.89 49.71 -9.58
C GLN A 524 -20.76 50.70 -9.87
N VAL A 525 -20.01 51.11 -8.83
CA VAL A 525 -18.94 52.08 -8.99
C VAL A 525 -17.79 51.48 -9.78
N PHE A 526 -17.37 52.17 -10.84
CA PHE A 526 -16.16 51.85 -11.57
C PHE A 526 -14.94 52.50 -10.93
N ASN A 527 -13.96 51.72 -10.53
CA ASN A 527 -12.72 52.22 -9.93
C ASN A 527 -11.66 52.39 -11.01
N SER A 528 -11.41 53.66 -11.40
CA SER A 528 -10.42 53.95 -12.42
C SER A 528 -9.01 53.61 -11.96
N GLY A 529 -8.19 53.05 -12.87
CA GLY A 529 -6.79 52.70 -12.60
C GLY A 529 -6.58 51.32 -11.94
N VAL A 530 -7.66 50.58 -11.67
CA VAL A 530 -7.64 49.19 -11.23
C VAL A 530 -8.50 48.35 -12.12
N THR A 531 -8.31 47.03 -12.09
CA THR A 531 -9.17 46.08 -12.80
C THR A 531 -10.47 45.87 -12.01
N ASN A 532 -11.61 45.97 -12.68
CA ASN A 532 -12.93 45.82 -12.07
C ASN A 532 -13.57 44.50 -12.54
N ALA A 533 -13.81 43.61 -11.60
CA ALA A 533 -14.55 42.36 -11.84
C ALA A 533 -16.03 42.63 -12.03
N LEU A 534 -16.66 42.02 -13.05
CA LEU A 534 -18.05 42.28 -13.43
C LEU A 534 -19.06 41.40 -12.68
N PHE A 535 -18.68 40.15 -12.39
CA PHE A 535 -19.58 39.18 -11.77
C PHE A 535 -19.02 38.70 -10.42
N SER A 536 -19.86 38.08 -9.60
CA SER A 536 -19.43 37.43 -8.37
C SER A 536 -18.80 36.06 -8.66
N GLU A 537 -17.78 35.71 -7.91
CA GLU A 537 -17.22 34.36 -7.88
C GLU A 537 -17.91 33.47 -6.84
N ASP A 538 -18.77 34.05 -5.98
CA ASP A 538 -19.54 33.32 -4.97
C ASP A 538 -20.83 32.74 -5.56
N PRO A 539 -20.95 31.39 -5.64
CA PRO A 539 -22.15 30.73 -6.14
C PRO A 539 -23.44 31.06 -5.38
N SER A 540 -23.34 31.58 -4.16
CA SER A 540 -24.48 31.99 -3.34
C SER A 540 -25.01 33.41 -3.68
N ALA A 541 -24.31 34.17 -4.52
CA ALA A 541 -24.64 35.56 -4.85
C ALA A 541 -25.85 35.72 -5.81
N GLY A 542 -26.60 34.67 -6.09
CA GLY A 542 -27.79 34.70 -6.92
C GLY A 542 -27.48 35.10 -8.37
N SER A 543 -28.22 36.12 -8.91
CA SER A 543 -28.02 36.60 -10.28
C SER A 543 -26.67 37.31 -10.53
N ALA A 544 -25.92 37.64 -9.50
CA ALA A 544 -24.57 38.18 -9.66
C ALA A 544 -23.54 37.11 -9.97
N TYR A 545 -23.83 35.82 -9.73
CA TYR A 545 -23.02 34.69 -10.13
C TYR A 545 -23.51 34.11 -11.46
N GLN A 546 -22.68 34.17 -12.49
CA GLN A 546 -23.02 33.70 -13.83
C GLN A 546 -22.24 32.46 -14.26
N GLY A 547 -21.29 32.00 -13.44
CA GLY A 547 -20.37 30.87 -13.77
C GLY A 547 -19.18 31.26 -14.64
N PHE A 548 -19.03 32.54 -14.91
CA PHE A 548 -17.87 33.12 -15.57
C PHE A 548 -17.57 34.51 -15.00
N GLN A 549 -16.33 34.97 -15.19
CA GLN A 549 -15.86 36.28 -14.77
C GLN A 549 -15.24 37.01 -15.95
N PHE A 550 -15.60 38.28 -16.10
CA PHE A 550 -14.96 39.24 -17.00
C PHE A 550 -14.49 40.44 -16.20
N GLN A 551 -13.43 41.06 -16.65
CA GLN A 551 -12.83 42.21 -15.99
C GLN A 551 -12.70 43.38 -16.97
N ILE A 552 -13.01 44.58 -16.48
CA ILE A 552 -12.79 45.81 -17.23
C ILE A 552 -11.68 46.62 -16.60
N SER A 553 -10.74 47.05 -17.43
CA SER A 553 -9.63 47.91 -17.11
C SER A 553 -9.61 49.16 -18.00
N GLY A 554 -8.62 50.07 -17.77
CA GLY A 554 -8.50 51.31 -18.54
C GLY A 554 -9.42 52.41 -18.03
N GLN A 555 -9.93 53.27 -18.94
CA GLN A 555 -10.77 54.41 -18.63
C GLN A 555 -12.00 54.41 -19.59
N PRO A 556 -13.04 53.62 -19.31
CA PRO A 556 -14.27 53.72 -20.02
C PRO A 556 -14.90 55.10 -19.81
N ALA A 557 -15.73 55.57 -20.75
CA ALA A 557 -16.46 56.82 -20.68
C ALA A 557 -17.97 56.55 -20.47
N ALA A 558 -18.69 57.54 -19.99
CA ALA A 558 -20.16 57.44 -19.94
C ALA A 558 -20.74 57.24 -21.34
N GLY A 559 -21.58 56.25 -21.50
CA GLY A 559 -22.12 55.83 -22.77
C GLY A 559 -21.36 54.67 -23.44
N ASP A 560 -20.21 54.29 -22.91
CA ASP A 560 -19.49 53.10 -23.41
C ASP A 560 -20.29 51.82 -23.08
N VAL A 561 -20.26 50.90 -24.02
CA VAL A 561 -20.98 49.62 -23.94
C VAL A 561 -20.04 48.45 -24.24
N PHE A 562 -20.15 47.43 -23.44
CA PHE A 562 -19.48 46.12 -23.67
C PHE A 562 -20.54 45.03 -23.67
N THR A 563 -20.39 44.07 -24.58
CA THR A 563 -21.36 42.99 -24.76
C THR A 563 -20.70 41.65 -24.46
N ILE A 564 -21.36 40.81 -23.65
CA ILE A 564 -20.92 39.44 -23.39
C ILE A 564 -21.97 38.51 -24.03
N SER A 565 -21.51 37.61 -24.89
CA SER A 565 -22.39 36.72 -25.64
C SER A 565 -21.87 35.29 -25.66
N PHE A 566 -22.73 34.35 -26.05
CA PHE A 566 -22.30 33.00 -26.37
C PHE A 566 -21.28 33.06 -27.53
N ASN A 567 -20.25 32.24 -27.46
CA ASN A 567 -19.16 32.22 -28.44
C ASN A 567 -19.57 31.42 -29.70
N SER A 568 -20.72 31.74 -30.29
CA SER A 568 -21.23 31.08 -31.49
C SER A 568 -20.23 31.19 -32.65
N GLY A 569 -19.82 30.04 -33.21
CA GLY A 569 -18.82 29.99 -34.28
C GLY A 569 -17.37 30.16 -33.79
N GLY A 570 -17.13 30.09 -32.48
CA GLY A 570 -15.80 30.18 -31.87
C GLY A 570 -14.92 28.93 -32.01
N VAL A 571 -15.07 28.17 -33.11
CA VAL A 571 -14.35 26.90 -33.35
C VAL A 571 -12.82 27.02 -33.37
N SER A 572 -12.29 28.23 -33.63
CA SER A 572 -10.86 28.53 -33.59
C SER A 572 -10.39 29.08 -32.22
N ASP A 573 -11.29 29.18 -31.26
CA ASP A 573 -10.95 29.58 -29.89
C ASP A 573 -10.24 28.41 -29.19
N ASN A 574 -9.08 28.70 -28.60
CA ASN A 574 -8.21 27.71 -27.95
C ASN A 574 -8.08 27.89 -26.44
N ARG A 575 -8.79 28.85 -25.86
CA ARG A 575 -8.64 29.24 -24.45
C ARG A 575 -8.81 28.07 -23.50
N ASN A 576 -9.78 27.20 -23.74
CA ASN A 576 -9.98 26.02 -22.90
C ASN A 576 -8.93 24.93 -23.16
N ALA A 577 -8.44 24.79 -24.40
CA ALA A 577 -7.35 23.87 -24.71
C ALA A 577 -6.03 24.27 -24.01
N GLU A 578 -5.73 25.58 -23.95
CA GLU A 578 -4.58 26.10 -23.20
C GLU A 578 -4.67 25.81 -21.69
N LEU A 579 -5.87 25.97 -21.11
CA LEU A 579 -6.12 25.65 -19.70
C LEU A 579 -6.01 24.14 -19.43
N LEU A 580 -6.55 23.30 -20.31
CA LEU A 580 -6.38 21.83 -20.24
C LEU A 580 -4.89 21.44 -20.32
N ALA A 581 -4.12 22.04 -21.24
CA ALA A 581 -2.69 21.78 -21.35
C ALA A 581 -1.92 22.25 -20.10
N ALA A 582 -2.31 23.39 -19.54
CA ALA A 582 -1.68 23.95 -18.32
C ALA A 582 -1.83 23.03 -17.09
N LEU A 583 -2.85 22.14 -17.04
CA LEU A 583 -2.99 21.16 -15.98
C LEU A 583 -1.77 20.23 -15.83
N GLY A 584 -1.03 20.00 -16.92
CA GLY A 584 0.18 19.17 -16.88
C GLY A 584 1.27 19.70 -15.95
N THR A 585 1.29 21.01 -15.73
CA THR A 585 2.26 21.70 -14.86
C THR A 585 1.63 22.35 -13.63
N ALA A 586 0.29 22.39 -13.57
CA ALA A 586 -0.43 22.93 -12.44
C ALA A 586 -0.28 22.05 -11.20
N ASN A 587 -0.14 22.66 -10.05
CA ASN A 587 -0.12 21.95 -8.78
C ASN A 587 -1.55 21.56 -8.41
N THR A 588 -1.89 20.29 -8.61
CA THR A 588 -3.23 19.73 -8.42
C THR A 588 -3.27 18.59 -7.38
N LEU A 589 -2.13 18.28 -6.77
CA LEU A 589 -2.00 17.25 -5.75
C LEU A 589 -1.46 17.84 -4.45
N ASN A 590 -1.66 17.11 -3.35
CA ASN A 590 -1.10 17.40 -2.04
C ASN A 590 -1.38 18.84 -1.57
N ASN A 591 -2.66 19.23 -1.54
CA ASN A 591 -3.13 20.60 -1.26
C ASN A 591 -2.51 21.64 -2.23
N SER A 592 -2.52 21.32 -3.51
CA SER A 592 -2.01 22.20 -4.58
C SER A 592 -0.51 22.56 -4.45
N THR A 593 0.30 21.62 -3.97
CA THR A 593 1.76 21.79 -3.84
C THR A 593 2.56 20.98 -4.84
N GLN A 594 1.95 19.98 -5.51
CA GLN A 594 2.61 19.08 -6.46
C GLN A 594 1.78 18.93 -7.73
N ASN A 595 2.44 18.79 -8.87
CA ASN A 595 1.81 18.39 -10.12
C ASN A 595 1.74 16.85 -10.25
N PHE A 596 1.06 16.35 -11.29
CA PHE A 596 0.88 14.90 -11.50
C PHE A 596 2.20 14.13 -11.68
N ALA A 597 3.15 14.72 -12.41
CA ALA A 597 4.45 14.08 -12.65
C ALA A 597 5.27 14.00 -11.35
N GLU A 598 5.24 15.05 -10.53
CA GLU A 598 5.89 15.08 -9.22
C GLU A 598 5.24 14.10 -8.22
N GLY A 599 3.91 13.97 -8.24
CA GLY A 599 3.21 12.96 -7.45
C GLY A 599 3.65 11.54 -7.79
N TYR A 600 3.73 11.21 -9.09
CA TYR A 600 4.23 9.90 -9.51
C TYR A 600 5.72 9.72 -9.20
N ALA A 601 6.54 10.74 -9.40
CA ALA A 601 7.96 10.70 -9.05
C ALA A 601 8.16 10.44 -7.54
N GLY A 602 7.32 11.04 -6.70
CA GLY A 602 7.31 10.78 -5.25
C GLY A 602 7.01 9.32 -4.90
N LEU A 603 6.06 8.68 -5.61
CA LEU A 603 5.80 7.24 -5.45
C LEU A 603 7.03 6.40 -5.84
N VAL A 604 7.68 6.71 -6.97
CA VAL A 604 8.89 6.01 -7.43
C VAL A 604 10.03 6.19 -6.42
N GLU A 605 10.21 7.41 -5.91
CA GLU A 605 11.24 7.73 -4.91
C GLU A 605 11.00 6.97 -3.58
N ASP A 606 9.77 6.95 -3.07
CA ASP A 606 9.43 6.24 -1.82
C ASP A 606 9.73 4.74 -1.92
N VAL A 607 9.33 4.11 -3.02
CA VAL A 607 9.62 2.70 -3.27
C VAL A 607 11.11 2.47 -3.47
N GLY A 608 11.81 3.32 -4.22
CA GLY A 608 13.25 3.24 -4.43
C GLY A 608 14.07 3.37 -3.14
N VAL A 609 13.69 4.31 -2.26
CA VAL A 609 14.32 4.47 -0.93
C VAL A 609 14.10 3.23 -0.06
N LYS A 610 12.87 2.70 0.00
CA LYS A 610 12.55 1.46 0.73
C LYS A 610 13.31 0.27 0.16
N THR A 611 13.41 0.15 -1.16
CA THR A 611 14.18 -0.91 -1.84
C THR A 611 15.66 -0.82 -1.48
N ARG A 612 16.24 0.37 -1.55
CA ARG A 612 17.65 0.58 -1.18
C ARG A 612 17.93 0.26 0.28
N GLN A 613 17.06 0.71 1.20
CA GLN A 613 17.18 0.39 2.62
C GLN A 613 17.09 -1.12 2.85
N SER A 614 16.09 -1.77 2.25
CA SER A 614 15.89 -3.22 2.38
C SER A 614 17.10 -4.01 1.83
N GLN A 615 17.73 -3.55 0.74
CA GLN A 615 18.96 -4.18 0.23
C GLN A 615 20.11 -4.12 1.24
N LEU A 616 20.31 -2.99 1.91
CA LEU A 616 21.32 -2.84 2.96
C LEU A 616 21.03 -3.77 4.15
N ASP A 617 19.76 -3.90 4.51
CA ASP A 617 19.31 -4.76 5.60
C ASP A 617 19.52 -6.26 5.26
N VAL A 618 19.32 -6.67 3.99
CA VAL A 618 19.65 -8.02 3.50
C VAL A 618 21.14 -8.30 3.61
N ASP A 619 21.98 -7.37 3.15
CA ASP A 619 23.44 -7.55 3.19
C ASP A 619 23.96 -7.64 4.64
N ALA A 620 23.40 -6.82 5.54
CA ALA A 620 23.69 -6.88 6.96
C ALA A 620 23.21 -8.19 7.61
N GLY A 621 21.96 -8.58 7.36
CA GLY A 621 21.37 -9.82 7.87
C GLY A 621 22.11 -11.06 7.39
N LYS A 622 22.52 -11.10 6.13
CA LYS A 622 23.35 -12.16 5.56
C LYS A 622 24.71 -12.28 6.29
N THR A 623 25.36 -11.14 6.51
CA THR A 623 26.67 -11.10 7.21
C THR A 623 26.53 -11.61 8.64
N LEU A 624 25.47 -11.22 9.37
CA LEU A 624 25.19 -11.69 10.72
C LEU A 624 24.94 -13.20 10.75
N LEU A 625 24.12 -13.72 9.83
CA LEU A 625 23.83 -15.15 9.71
C LEU A 625 25.10 -15.96 9.38
N GLU A 626 25.94 -15.49 8.48
CA GLU A 626 27.22 -16.12 8.17
C GLU A 626 28.15 -16.13 9.40
N GLN A 627 28.22 -15.01 10.13
CA GLN A 627 29.02 -14.91 11.34
C GLN A 627 28.56 -15.87 12.44
N SER A 628 27.25 -15.89 12.75
CA SER A 628 26.68 -16.77 13.77
C SER A 628 26.81 -18.25 13.39
N THR A 629 26.65 -18.57 12.11
CA THR A 629 26.86 -19.92 11.59
C THR A 629 28.32 -20.35 11.76
N ASN A 630 29.27 -19.50 11.37
CA ASN A 630 30.69 -19.78 11.54
C ASN A 630 31.08 -19.93 13.03
N GLN A 631 30.50 -19.11 13.92
CA GLN A 631 30.72 -19.25 15.37
C GLN A 631 30.15 -20.59 15.89
N ARG A 632 28.96 -21.00 15.45
CA ARG A 632 28.40 -22.31 15.79
C ARG A 632 29.28 -23.43 15.26
N GLU A 633 29.74 -23.36 14.03
CA GLU A 633 30.60 -24.37 13.41
C GLU A 633 31.97 -24.46 14.08
N SER A 634 32.52 -23.38 14.59
CA SER A 634 33.78 -23.41 15.33
C SER A 634 33.71 -24.24 16.62
N VAL A 635 32.52 -24.38 17.22
CA VAL A 635 32.27 -25.17 18.43
C VAL A 635 31.74 -26.56 18.08
N SER A 636 30.73 -26.60 17.19
CA SER A 636 29.93 -27.80 16.90
C SER A 636 30.30 -28.48 15.59
N GLY A 637 31.09 -27.84 14.74
CA GLY A 637 31.50 -28.35 13.44
C GLY A 637 32.49 -29.50 13.50
N VAL A 638 32.49 -30.34 12.48
CA VAL A 638 33.43 -31.44 12.33
C VAL A 638 34.67 -30.96 11.57
N ASN A 639 35.83 -30.97 12.21
CA ASN A 639 37.09 -30.74 11.54
C ASN A 639 37.65 -32.08 11.08
N LEU A 640 37.72 -32.31 9.77
CA LEU A 640 38.14 -33.58 9.18
C LEU A 640 39.58 -33.96 9.54
N ASP A 641 40.49 -32.98 9.69
CA ASP A 641 41.89 -33.24 10.04
C ASP A 641 42.02 -33.69 11.52
N GLU A 642 41.26 -33.04 12.42
CA GLU A 642 41.21 -33.47 13.83
C GLU A 642 40.58 -34.87 13.96
N GLU A 643 39.48 -35.14 13.29
CA GLU A 643 38.82 -36.44 13.35
C GLU A 643 39.68 -37.53 12.72
N ALA A 644 40.40 -37.25 11.63
CA ALA A 644 41.37 -38.19 11.06
C ALA A 644 42.52 -38.50 12.05
N GLY A 645 43.03 -37.49 12.75
CA GLY A 645 44.02 -37.66 13.81
C GLY A 645 43.48 -38.52 14.97
N ARG A 646 42.26 -38.26 15.44
CA ARG A 646 41.58 -39.05 16.48
C ARG A 646 41.32 -40.50 16.02
N LEU A 647 40.93 -40.71 14.77
CA LEU A 647 40.73 -42.04 14.20
C LEU A 647 42.01 -42.88 14.27
N ILE A 648 43.17 -42.31 13.88
CA ILE A 648 44.46 -42.99 13.97
C ILE A 648 44.84 -43.28 15.44
N GLN A 649 44.58 -42.31 16.34
CA GLN A 649 44.87 -42.48 17.77
C GLN A 649 44.02 -43.62 18.38
N TYR A 650 42.72 -43.66 18.09
CA TYR A 650 41.81 -44.70 18.61
C TYR A 650 42.07 -46.05 17.96
N GLN A 651 42.50 -46.11 16.69
CA GLN A 651 42.96 -47.35 16.05
C GLN A 651 44.20 -47.90 16.71
N ALA A 652 45.15 -47.03 17.06
CA ALA A 652 46.36 -47.47 17.74
C ALA A 652 46.14 -47.93 19.20
N ALA A 653 45.10 -47.40 19.83
CA ALA A 653 44.67 -47.74 21.18
C ALA A 653 43.78 -49.00 21.25
N TYR A 654 43.05 -49.31 20.16
CA TYR A 654 42.21 -50.50 19.96
C TYR A 654 43.06 -51.72 19.73
#